data_d63bdfc11895cd8b3ea68321bc2d9bfd
#
_entry.id   d63bdfc11895cd8b3ea68321bc2d9bfd
#
_cell.length_a   1.000
_cell.length_b   1.000
_cell.length_c   1.000
_cell.angle_alpha   90.00
_cell.angle_beta   90.00
_cell.angle_gamma   90.00
#
_symmetry.space_group_name_H-M   'P 1'
#
loop_
_entity.id
_entity.type
_entity.pdbx_description
1 polymer ?
#
loop_
_entity_poly.entity_id
_entity_poly.type
_entity_poly.pdbx_seq_one_letter_code
_entity_poly.pdbx_strand_id
1 'polypeptide(L)'
;MTWKRLILALPGGAPEDLSEAMAADLAEDLLASWTALWHPELIHQAQTIPEWKRSDPSALDVEQALVLVPKASQSLMETTLRERLTVLESEAIESRSDRLSTASAMRALLATRSPSTPSACWDRWQDEFFALGFAYWQLHLIIRQLRYSSTLNSVLFQEQLLHAAQAVAKEDEAEAERWLQSCFDQLAQERDHHFAQAVHLIDVVLLHRPPDDSQSKHLTSATHAQFWIGDFPQWISPDSSGNWLESIRENGQIDLAGGGDPLAVIPWLEESFALEQLAENRQIYCQHFGRAPEVYATFAPSLHANSPRQLLASGYKSTLLLDWQAARYPQSSQAKIYWEAPDGSCIDAISNQVIDAAQVASFLHLGTRIGKQMDYHQVPTLLLTHWAGQSSWPMEDLLRVARRSPLLGSWIRLPEYFASTQRPYHQERLTASKFPKQPLPVDGSQLAADDVRWSVQRDMTAVRNLSVLLQQLDGWLGRQPLPQVSYDWHWSDDTLKPDPTRPQVTAELGSNDQETPASPSTSCQPALFLKVGRCLALSWQEDAAITARQPLSRVAREIVPAARRCIEGLRDRMPHSSDSLASKKRLFLVNPWSGPRRLLLENLPLQAVEESESTRVYASHSHSQGDQAVVDVVVDVPPMGILQVSDETRVIKKKKLPLIAREPGVLGNEFIEAHFDLASGRLKGTYAPNHRGNRLSGMLAVRLPEHGSGGASYSQMKATGMKLLKSNPVVGRILFQGDLVDGSTTLGHYEIEYSLFRGSRVLDIAVHCTGLQLPAANDLKHYLCWRTAWANISGIVSLWQHGTKTTMPTGWSYCPSLLEIDEADHREYLLPNGLSRHRRLDDRFLDSLLPIVNQEGAFWFGIGLDLPRPRQTCLDHFAKPFSIEESSSEMQTGPSAWFVQCTPSHILVELVASLGRPGEPPQGMRIRLQDHAGRSTVAAVDLFRKPRKASTIDIAGKIWTDLVIEDQKVKVPLKAHESAMVDILWE
;
A
#
# COMPACT_ATOMS: atom_id res chain seq x y z
N MET A 1 12.85 65.45 -7.92
CA MET A 1 12.14 65.16 -6.65
C MET A 1 11.98 63.64 -6.54
N THR A 2 12.32 63.05 -5.40
CA THR A 2 12.17 61.60 -5.10
C THR A 2 10.75 61.34 -4.64
N TRP A 3 10.24 60.10 -4.90
CA TRP A 3 8.94 59.67 -4.35
C TRP A 3 9.01 59.61 -2.82
N LYS A 4 7.90 59.91 -2.16
CA LYS A 4 7.75 59.81 -0.70
C LYS A 4 6.91 58.60 -0.28
N ARG A 5 6.34 57.86 -1.26
CA ARG A 5 5.50 56.68 -1.01
C ARG A 5 5.77 55.60 -2.05
N LEU A 6 5.78 54.37 -1.60
CA LEU A 6 5.91 53.19 -2.42
C LEU A 6 4.63 52.38 -2.27
N ILE A 7 3.82 52.23 -3.31
CA ILE A 7 2.45 51.67 -3.23
C ILE A 7 2.30 50.50 -4.16
N LEU A 8 1.79 49.38 -3.65
CA LEU A 8 1.26 48.28 -4.45
C LEU A 8 -0.24 48.50 -4.69
N ALA A 9 -0.67 48.53 -5.92
CA ALA A 9 -2.08 48.63 -6.30
C ALA A 9 -2.73 47.26 -6.26
N LEU A 10 -3.53 46.92 -5.24
CA LEU A 10 -4.21 45.65 -5.09
C LEU A 10 -5.59 45.64 -5.77
N PRO A 11 -6.05 44.52 -6.35
CA PRO A 11 -7.40 44.37 -6.85
C PRO A 11 -8.46 44.39 -5.74
N GLY A 12 -8.10 44.03 -4.49
CA GLY A 12 -8.90 44.11 -3.27
C GLY A 12 -8.44 45.23 -2.36
N GLY A 13 -9.04 45.36 -1.18
CA GLY A 13 -8.65 46.41 -0.18
C GLY A 13 -7.36 46.06 0.56
N ALA A 14 -7.12 44.76 0.78
CA ALA A 14 -6.00 44.23 1.55
C ALA A 14 -5.58 42.84 1.07
N PRO A 15 -4.42 42.33 1.52
CA PRO A 15 -3.94 40.99 1.16
C PRO A 15 -4.91 39.83 1.49
N GLU A 16 -5.64 39.97 2.60
CA GLU A 16 -6.65 38.99 3.02
C GLU A 16 -7.90 38.94 2.13
N ASP A 17 -8.15 39.93 1.30
CA ASP A 17 -9.28 40.00 0.37
C ASP A 17 -8.99 39.21 -0.94
N LEU A 18 -7.75 38.80 -1.15
CA LEU A 18 -7.34 38.04 -2.33
C LEU A 18 -7.88 36.63 -2.29
N SER A 19 -8.35 36.13 -3.45
CA SER A 19 -8.88 34.77 -3.55
C SER A 19 -7.78 33.72 -3.40
N GLU A 20 -8.00 32.69 -2.57
CA GLU A 20 -7.13 31.49 -2.50
C GLU A 20 -7.11 30.71 -3.83
N ALA A 21 -8.12 30.91 -4.70
CA ALA A 21 -8.24 30.30 -6.03
C ALA A 21 -7.75 31.23 -7.16
N MET A 22 -6.91 32.23 -6.84
CA MET A 22 -6.30 33.10 -7.86
C MET A 22 -5.43 32.29 -8.82
N ALA A 23 -5.43 32.64 -10.10
CA ALA A 23 -4.59 31.99 -11.10
C ALA A 23 -3.10 32.12 -10.72
N ALA A 24 -2.34 31.05 -10.93
CA ALA A 24 -0.97 30.96 -10.40
C ALA A 24 -0.04 32.08 -10.90
N ASP A 25 -0.17 32.46 -12.17
CA ASP A 25 0.59 33.54 -12.80
C ASP A 25 0.27 34.94 -12.22
N LEU A 26 -0.98 35.17 -11.82
CA LEU A 26 -1.41 36.40 -11.17
C LEU A 26 -0.92 36.46 -9.71
N ALA A 27 -0.99 35.35 -9.01
CA ALA A 27 -0.50 35.24 -7.64
C ALA A 27 1.02 35.40 -7.56
N GLU A 28 1.76 34.82 -8.50
CA GLU A 28 3.20 34.97 -8.63
C GLU A 28 3.60 36.44 -8.91
N ASP A 29 2.96 37.05 -9.91
CA ASP A 29 3.22 38.44 -10.29
C ASP A 29 2.96 39.41 -9.11
N LEU A 30 1.89 39.14 -8.36
CA LEU A 30 1.50 39.99 -7.23
C LEU A 30 2.50 39.88 -6.08
N LEU A 31 2.92 38.67 -5.70
CA LEU A 31 3.91 38.45 -4.64
C LEU A 31 5.30 39.00 -5.05
N ALA A 32 5.68 38.79 -6.31
CA ALA A 32 6.90 39.38 -6.89
C ALA A 32 6.88 40.92 -6.87
N SER A 33 5.73 41.49 -7.23
CA SER A 33 5.54 42.94 -7.20
C SER A 33 5.66 43.52 -5.78
N TRP A 34 5.02 42.87 -4.80
CA TRP A 34 5.13 43.29 -3.40
C TRP A 34 6.57 43.25 -2.89
N THR A 35 7.25 42.12 -3.08
CA THR A 35 8.61 41.98 -2.56
C THR A 35 9.59 42.89 -3.29
N ALA A 36 9.40 43.17 -4.59
CA ALA A 36 10.25 44.09 -5.35
C ALA A 36 10.23 45.53 -4.82
N LEU A 37 9.11 46.02 -4.24
CA LEU A 37 9.02 47.33 -3.59
C LEU A 37 9.94 47.48 -2.37
N TRP A 38 10.35 46.34 -1.76
CA TRP A 38 11.26 46.34 -0.60
C TRP A 38 12.73 46.40 -0.99
N HIS A 39 13.05 46.72 -2.25
CA HIS A 39 14.43 46.90 -2.64
C HIS A 39 15.09 48.03 -1.82
N PRO A 40 16.28 47.80 -1.20
CA PRO A 40 16.89 48.75 -0.25
C PRO A 40 17.15 50.17 -0.84
N GLU A 41 17.48 50.28 -2.11
CA GLU A 41 17.66 51.54 -2.78
C GLU A 41 16.36 52.36 -2.87
N LEU A 42 15.22 51.70 -3.15
CA LEU A 42 13.90 52.33 -3.19
C LEU A 42 13.52 52.86 -1.80
N ILE A 43 13.70 52.05 -0.76
CA ILE A 43 13.44 52.41 0.63
C ILE A 43 14.32 53.59 1.08
N HIS A 44 15.60 53.49 0.76
CA HIS A 44 16.56 54.55 1.08
C HIS A 44 16.17 55.92 0.45
N GLN A 45 15.72 55.93 -0.79
CA GLN A 45 15.36 57.15 -1.50
C GLN A 45 13.97 57.68 -1.13
N ALA A 46 12.98 56.78 -0.94
CA ALA A 46 11.61 57.14 -0.60
C ALA A 46 11.43 57.48 0.88
N GLN A 47 12.37 57.04 1.74
CA GLN A 47 12.35 57.27 3.19
C GLN A 47 11.03 56.75 3.84
N THR A 48 10.49 55.65 3.34
CA THR A 48 9.20 55.08 3.78
C THR A 48 9.15 53.56 3.67
N ILE A 49 8.21 52.97 4.40
CA ILE A 49 7.85 51.57 4.26
C ILE A 49 6.93 51.42 3.03
N PRO A 50 7.06 50.36 2.20
CA PRO A 50 6.07 50.01 1.18
C PRO A 50 4.68 49.75 1.78
N GLU A 51 3.64 50.23 1.10
CA GLU A 51 2.25 50.07 1.49
C GLU A 51 1.42 49.50 0.33
N TRP A 52 0.27 48.95 0.62
CA TRP A 52 -0.71 48.53 -0.40
C TRP A 52 -1.95 49.40 -0.32
N LYS A 53 -2.57 49.61 -1.47
CA LYS A 53 -3.83 50.28 -1.62
C LYS A 53 -4.70 49.60 -2.67
N ARG A 54 -6.00 49.77 -2.54
CA ARG A 54 -6.95 49.30 -3.56
C ARG A 54 -6.70 50.05 -4.88
N SER A 55 -6.79 49.31 -5.99
CA SER A 55 -6.59 49.81 -7.36
C SER A 55 -7.82 50.56 -7.88
N ASP A 56 -8.36 51.51 -7.10
CA ASP A 56 -9.42 52.42 -7.54
C ASP A 56 -8.94 53.87 -7.51
N PRO A 57 -9.55 54.78 -8.35
CA PRO A 57 -9.10 56.14 -8.47
C PRO A 57 -9.08 56.93 -7.17
N SER A 58 -9.96 56.65 -6.21
CA SER A 58 -10.06 57.39 -4.96
C SER A 58 -8.96 56.96 -3.97
N ALA A 59 -8.60 55.70 -3.95
CA ALA A 59 -7.59 55.14 -3.06
C ALA A 59 -6.16 55.48 -3.54
N LEU A 60 -5.96 55.66 -4.87
CA LEU A 60 -4.68 55.96 -5.49
C LEU A 60 -4.47 57.46 -5.75
N ASP A 61 -5.32 58.32 -5.26
CA ASP A 61 -5.17 59.78 -5.33
C ASP A 61 -4.14 60.25 -4.28
N VAL A 62 -2.86 60.05 -4.62
CA VAL A 62 -1.74 60.27 -3.72
C VAL A 62 -0.62 61.05 -4.40
N GLU A 63 -0.02 62.00 -3.66
CA GLU A 63 1.06 62.82 -4.16
C GLU A 63 2.42 62.15 -3.98
N GLN A 64 3.33 62.37 -4.93
CA GLN A 64 4.73 61.94 -4.88
C GLN A 64 4.91 60.47 -4.56
N ALA A 65 4.11 59.58 -5.23
CA ALA A 65 4.13 58.14 -5.04
C ALA A 65 4.67 57.39 -6.27
N LEU A 66 5.38 56.29 -6.03
CA LEU A 66 5.59 55.23 -7.03
C LEU A 66 4.51 54.17 -6.84
N VAL A 67 3.65 54.01 -7.83
CA VAL A 67 2.56 53.02 -7.80
C VAL A 67 2.91 51.83 -8.68
N LEU A 68 3.16 50.67 -8.08
CA LEU A 68 3.39 49.45 -8.82
C LEU A 68 2.06 48.75 -9.07
N VAL A 69 1.79 48.48 -10.34
CA VAL A 69 0.54 47.87 -10.80
C VAL A 69 0.77 46.44 -11.25
N PRO A 70 0.41 45.42 -10.42
CA PRO A 70 0.50 44.02 -10.82
C PRO A 70 -0.51 43.67 -11.88
N LYS A 71 -0.29 42.58 -12.64
CA LYS A 71 -1.19 42.10 -13.70
C LYS A 71 -2.64 41.96 -13.23
N ALA A 72 -2.87 41.50 -12.01
CA ALA A 72 -4.21 41.34 -11.44
C ALA A 72 -4.99 42.66 -11.32
N SER A 73 -4.28 43.83 -11.32
CA SER A 73 -4.86 45.16 -11.17
C SER A 73 -4.86 45.98 -12.47
N GLN A 74 -4.18 45.51 -13.53
CA GLN A 74 -4.03 46.29 -14.77
C GLN A 74 -5.36 46.65 -15.43
N SER A 75 -6.35 45.69 -15.42
CA SER A 75 -7.67 45.92 -15.99
C SER A 75 -8.52 46.95 -15.23
N LEU A 76 -8.14 47.26 -14.00
CA LEU A 76 -8.84 48.22 -13.13
C LEU A 76 -8.23 49.64 -13.21
N MET A 77 -7.08 49.79 -13.92
CA MET A 77 -6.39 51.05 -14.08
C MET A 77 -6.87 51.81 -15.31
N GLU A 78 -7.76 52.77 -15.10
CA GLU A 78 -8.27 53.64 -16.15
C GLU A 78 -7.19 54.63 -16.64
N THR A 79 -7.26 55.02 -17.92
CA THR A 79 -6.36 56.02 -18.52
C THR A 79 -6.38 57.37 -17.78
N THR A 80 -7.56 57.77 -17.32
CA THR A 80 -7.78 58.98 -16.53
C THR A 80 -7.02 58.99 -15.21
N LEU A 81 -6.84 57.82 -14.56
CA LEU A 81 -6.06 57.69 -13.34
C LEU A 81 -4.56 57.92 -13.61
N ARG A 82 -4.03 57.42 -14.71
CA ARG A 82 -2.61 57.63 -15.08
C ARG A 82 -2.32 59.11 -15.32
N GLU A 83 -3.21 59.86 -15.98
CA GLU A 83 -3.09 61.28 -16.20
C GLU A 83 -3.11 62.06 -14.86
N ARG A 84 -3.99 61.68 -13.94
CA ARG A 84 -4.07 62.28 -12.60
C ARG A 84 -2.81 62.07 -11.77
N LEU A 85 -2.28 60.85 -11.77
CA LEU A 85 -1.03 60.51 -11.06
C LEU A 85 0.13 61.35 -11.56
N THR A 86 0.20 61.63 -12.86
CA THR A 86 1.22 62.53 -13.40
C THR A 86 1.09 63.94 -12.87
N VAL A 87 -0.14 64.49 -12.72
CA VAL A 87 -0.40 65.80 -12.13
C VAL A 87 0.01 65.88 -10.65
N LEU A 88 -0.08 64.74 -9.93
CA LEU A 88 0.28 64.61 -8.52
C LEU A 88 1.79 64.29 -8.31
N GLU A 89 2.62 64.42 -9.33
CA GLU A 89 4.04 64.06 -9.31
C GLU A 89 4.28 62.61 -8.95
N SER A 90 3.27 61.74 -9.14
CA SER A 90 3.28 60.32 -8.92
C SER A 90 3.49 59.58 -10.26
N GLU A 91 3.97 58.35 -10.20
CA GLU A 91 4.26 57.54 -11.36
C GLU A 91 3.72 56.09 -11.19
N ALA A 92 3.03 55.59 -12.19
CA ALA A 92 2.55 54.23 -12.23
C ALA A 92 3.43 53.39 -13.14
N ILE A 93 3.88 52.26 -12.63
CA ILE A 93 4.64 51.25 -13.38
C ILE A 93 3.95 49.92 -13.32
N GLU A 94 3.88 49.23 -14.46
CA GLU A 94 3.39 47.88 -14.52
C GLU A 94 4.48 46.87 -14.11
N SER A 95 4.07 45.79 -13.44
CA SER A 95 4.95 44.68 -13.11
C SER A 95 5.61 44.08 -14.35
N ARG A 96 6.79 43.49 -14.15
CA ARG A 96 7.53 42.74 -15.18
C ARG A 96 7.34 41.24 -14.99
N SER A 97 8.05 40.48 -15.82
CA SER A 97 7.95 39.01 -15.81
C SER A 97 8.37 38.34 -14.48
N ASP A 98 9.25 39.02 -13.73
CA ASP A 98 9.79 38.50 -12.48
C ASP A 98 10.15 39.62 -11.49
N ARG A 99 10.47 39.23 -10.24
CA ARG A 99 10.81 40.13 -9.15
C ARG A 99 12.00 41.05 -9.44
N LEU A 100 13.08 40.48 -9.94
CA LEU A 100 14.33 41.24 -10.20
C LEU A 100 14.15 42.20 -11.37
N SER A 101 13.48 41.78 -12.43
CA SER A 101 13.16 42.66 -13.57
C SER A 101 12.23 43.80 -13.16
N THR A 102 11.28 43.57 -12.27
CA THR A 102 10.39 44.58 -11.72
C THR A 102 11.16 45.58 -10.85
N ALA A 103 12.03 45.13 -9.95
CA ALA A 103 12.89 45.97 -9.14
C ALA A 103 13.85 46.82 -10.01
N SER A 104 14.46 46.18 -11.01
CA SER A 104 15.36 46.88 -11.96
C SER A 104 14.66 47.97 -12.76
N ALA A 105 13.40 47.74 -13.18
CA ALA A 105 12.60 48.76 -13.89
C ALA A 105 12.27 49.93 -12.98
N MET A 106 11.91 49.71 -11.72
CA MET A 106 11.70 50.79 -10.73
C MET A 106 12.98 51.57 -10.44
N ARG A 107 14.13 50.89 -10.31
CA ARG A 107 15.44 51.53 -10.13
C ARG A 107 15.84 52.37 -11.35
N ALA A 108 15.57 51.91 -12.55
CA ALA A 108 15.83 52.65 -13.79
C ALA A 108 15.02 53.99 -13.82
N LEU A 109 13.76 53.96 -13.38
CA LEU A 109 12.95 55.16 -13.23
C LEU A 109 13.50 56.07 -12.12
N LEU A 110 13.93 55.54 -11.00
CA LEU A 110 14.55 56.30 -9.92
C LEU A 110 15.80 57.01 -10.41
N ALA A 111 16.64 56.37 -11.18
CA ALA A 111 17.87 56.93 -11.77
C ALA A 111 17.60 58.12 -12.71
N THR A 112 16.45 58.20 -13.35
CA THR A 112 16.04 59.38 -14.17
C THR A 112 15.69 60.56 -13.32
N ARG A 113 15.25 60.38 -12.07
CA ARG A 113 14.80 61.44 -11.14
C ARG A 113 15.89 61.90 -10.15
N SER A 114 16.74 60.95 -9.76
CA SER A 114 17.83 61.18 -8.82
C SER A 114 19.03 60.35 -9.23
N PRO A 115 20.02 60.94 -9.91
CA PRO A 115 21.24 60.26 -10.30
C PRO A 115 21.98 59.79 -9.04
N SER A 116 21.82 58.54 -8.68
CA SER A 116 22.59 57.86 -7.65
C SER A 116 23.79 57.16 -8.27
N THR A 117 24.90 57.12 -7.58
CA THR A 117 26.02 56.25 -7.94
C THR A 117 25.57 54.82 -7.78
N PRO A 118 25.66 53.96 -8.83
CA PRO A 118 25.33 52.56 -8.72
C PRO A 118 26.23 51.94 -7.65
N SER A 119 25.65 51.48 -6.54
CA SER A 119 26.39 50.74 -5.52
C SER A 119 26.17 49.24 -5.71
N ALA A 120 27.23 48.51 -5.86
CA ALA A 120 27.19 47.03 -5.90
C ALA A 120 26.63 46.43 -4.59
N CYS A 121 26.61 47.20 -3.51
CA CYS A 121 26.07 46.80 -2.23
C CYS A 121 24.57 46.64 -2.22
N TRP A 122 23.79 47.36 -3.04
CA TRP A 122 22.34 47.17 -3.14
C TRP A 122 21.97 45.75 -3.57
N ASP A 123 22.64 45.25 -4.60
CA ASP A 123 22.34 43.92 -5.16
C ASP A 123 22.75 42.79 -4.19
N ARG A 124 23.74 43.04 -3.34
CA ARG A 124 24.16 42.08 -2.30
C ARG A 124 23.11 41.90 -1.19
N TRP A 125 22.42 42.98 -0.82
CA TRP A 125 21.45 42.98 0.28
C TRP A 125 19.99 42.86 -0.16
N GLN A 126 19.71 42.97 -1.46
CA GLN A 126 18.33 43.00 -1.97
C GLN A 126 17.51 41.80 -1.54
N ASP A 127 18.09 40.60 -1.54
CA ASP A 127 17.38 39.38 -1.18
C ASP A 127 16.96 39.34 0.30
N GLU A 128 17.75 39.91 1.18
CA GLU A 128 17.42 40.03 2.60
C GLU A 128 16.26 41.04 2.84
N PHE A 129 16.22 42.11 2.08
CA PHE A 129 15.12 43.06 2.12
C PHE A 129 13.85 42.50 1.46
N PHE A 130 13.99 41.73 0.39
CA PHE A 130 12.87 41.02 -0.21
C PHE A 130 12.27 40.01 0.77
N ALA A 131 13.10 39.27 1.48
CA ALA A 131 12.67 38.34 2.52
C ALA A 131 11.96 39.05 3.68
N LEU A 132 12.42 40.26 4.05
CA LEU A 132 11.72 41.09 5.04
C LEU A 132 10.34 41.53 4.53
N GLY A 133 10.22 41.93 3.27
CA GLY A 133 8.93 42.25 2.64
C GLY A 133 8.00 41.08 2.56
N PHE A 134 8.52 39.89 2.24
CA PHE A 134 7.79 38.64 2.30
C PHE A 134 7.29 38.35 3.72
N ALA A 135 8.15 38.45 4.71
CA ALA A 135 7.82 38.25 6.12
C ALA A 135 6.72 39.21 6.62
N TYR A 136 6.82 40.50 6.23
CA TYR A 136 5.83 41.53 6.58
C TYR A 136 4.43 41.17 6.02
N TRP A 137 4.36 40.75 4.74
CA TRP A 137 3.12 40.30 4.12
C TRP A 137 2.49 39.09 4.85
N GLN A 138 3.32 38.09 5.14
CA GLN A 138 2.83 36.88 5.81
C GLN A 138 2.39 37.16 7.24
N LEU A 139 3.11 38.01 7.97
CA LEU A 139 2.71 38.41 9.32
C LEU A 139 1.35 39.11 9.34
N HIS A 140 1.12 40.00 8.39
CA HIS A 140 -0.20 40.66 8.24
C HIS A 140 -1.31 39.61 8.08
N LEU A 141 -1.10 38.66 7.19
CA LEU A 141 -2.08 37.56 6.97
C LEU A 141 -2.29 36.68 8.20
N ILE A 142 -1.24 36.40 8.98
CA ILE A 142 -1.35 35.64 10.25
C ILE A 142 -2.25 36.43 11.22
N ILE A 143 -1.96 37.69 11.47
CA ILE A 143 -2.69 38.52 12.42
C ILE A 143 -4.16 38.66 12.02
N ARG A 144 -4.44 38.88 10.74
CA ARG A 144 -5.81 38.97 10.22
C ARG A 144 -6.56 37.68 10.32
N GLN A 145 -5.91 36.52 10.03
CA GLN A 145 -6.51 35.19 10.19
C GLN A 145 -6.87 34.92 11.65
N LEU A 146 -6.04 35.34 12.60
CA LEU A 146 -6.31 35.24 14.04
C LEU A 146 -7.31 36.28 14.54
N ARG A 147 -7.85 37.13 13.65
CA ARG A 147 -8.84 38.19 13.94
C ARG A 147 -8.35 39.28 14.89
N TYR A 148 -7.06 39.53 14.89
CA TYR A 148 -6.48 40.62 15.65
C TYR A 148 -6.18 41.85 14.75
N SER A 149 -5.93 42.98 15.41
CA SER A 149 -5.35 44.15 14.78
C SER A 149 -3.87 44.19 15.12
N SER A 150 -3.03 44.65 14.19
CA SER A 150 -1.61 44.78 14.46
C SER A 150 -1.34 45.83 15.52
N THR A 151 -0.45 45.50 16.43
CA THR A 151 0.08 46.38 17.47
C THR A 151 1.52 46.84 17.16
N LEU A 152 2.02 46.48 15.95
CA LEU A 152 3.35 46.85 15.49
C LEU A 152 3.58 48.34 15.55
N ASN A 153 4.63 48.78 16.25
CA ASN A 153 5.04 50.16 16.23
C ASN A 153 5.64 50.55 14.87
N SER A 154 4.77 51.03 13.97
CA SER A 154 5.13 51.36 12.59
C SER A 154 6.20 52.42 12.47
N VAL A 155 6.25 53.40 13.42
CA VAL A 155 7.27 54.45 13.45
C VAL A 155 8.65 53.87 13.76
N LEU A 156 8.74 53.08 14.82
CA LEU A 156 10.01 52.45 15.21
C LEU A 156 10.48 51.45 14.12
N PHE A 157 9.55 50.69 13.55
CA PHE A 157 9.88 49.77 12.47
C PHE A 157 10.40 50.50 11.24
N GLN A 158 9.78 51.61 10.86
CA GLN A 158 10.24 52.44 9.77
C GLN A 158 11.64 53.02 10.04
N GLU A 159 11.88 53.57 11.23
CA GLU A 159 13.19 54.11 11.62
C GLU A 159 14.30 53.02 11.48
N GLN A 160 14.06 51.83 11.98
CA GLN A 160 15.03 50.75 11.88
C GLN A 160 15.27 50.30 10.44
N LEU A 161 14.21 50.18 9.63
CA LEU A 161 14.29 49.84 8.22
C LEU A 161 15.11 50.90 7.44
N LEU A 162 14.89 52.20 7.74
CA LEU A 162 15.65 53.27 7.11
C LEU A 162 17.12 53.27 7.52
N HIS A 163 17.42 53.01 8.80
CA HIS A 163 18.80 52.86 9.27
C HIS A 163 19.48 51.68 8.57
N ALA A 164 18.78 50.54 8.38
CA ALA A 164 19.30 49.41 7.62
C ALA A 164 19.64 49.77 6.17
N ALA A 165 18.71 50.43 5.48
CA ALA A 165 18.93 50.90 4.11
C ALA A 165 20.05 51.95 4.00
N GLN A 166 20.17 52.88 4.97
CA GLN A 166 21.25 53.84 5.06
C GLN A 166 22.62 53.20 5.31
N ALA A 167 22.67 52.16 6.15
CA ALA A 167 23.90 51.40 6.40
C ALA A 167 24.38 50.70 5.14
N VAL A 168 23.46 50.09 4.37
CA VAL A 168 23.76 49.49 3.05
C VAL A 168 24.33 50.55 2.10
N ALA A 169 23.71 51.76 2.05
CA ALA A 169 24.21 52.87 1.21
C ALA A 169 25.63 53.36 1.58
N LYS A 170 25.98 53.22 2.86
CA LYS A 170 27.32 53.57 3.40
C LYS A 170 28.31 52.42 3.34
N GLU A 171 27.90 51.29 2.80
CA GLU A 171 28.69 50.03 2.78
C GLU A 171 29.10 49.51 4.18
N ASP A 172 28.34 49.88 5.22
CA ASP A 172 28.56 49.39 6.57
C ASP A 172 27.74 48.09 6.81
N GLU A 173 28.40 46.97 6.54
CA GLU A 173 27.76 45.62 6.62
C GLU A 173 27.31 45.29 8.05
N ALA A 174 28.08 45.64 9.07
CA ALA A 174 27.77 45.33 10.46
C ALA A 174 26.55 46.11 10.96
N GLU A 175 26.45 47.40 10.61
CA GLU A 175 25.28 48.22 10.94
C GLU A 175 24.05 47.77 10.12
N ALA A 176 24.22 47.40 8.84
CA ALA A 176 23.13 46.92 8.00
C ALA A 176 22.54 45.60 8.58
N GLU A 177 23.41 44.68 8.95
CA GLU A 177 23.03 43.40 9.60
C GLU A 177 22.28 43.64 10.92
N ARG A 178 22.79 44.52 11.76
CA ARG A 178 22.19 44.84 13.07
C ARG A 178 20.78 45.43 12.92
N TRP A 179 20.62 46.43 12.04
CA TRP A 179 19.33 47.08 11.90
C TRP A 179 18.31 46.21 11.18
N LEU A 180 18.75 45.39 10.20
CA LEU A 180 17.88 44.45 9.52
C LEU A 180 17.41 43.37 10.50
N GLN A 181 18.30 42.81 11.33
CA GLN A 181 17.94 41.89 12.40
C GLN A 181 16.90 42.49 13.34
N SER A 182 17.08 43.78 13.73
CA SER A 182 16.11 44.46 14.59
C SER A 182 14.72 44.58 13.95
N CYS A 183 14.62 44.72 12.62
CA CYS A 183 13.34 44.67 11.92
C CYS A 183 12.68 43.30 12.04
N PHE A 184 13.42 42.21 11.83
CA PHE A 184 12.90 40.83 11.98
C PHE A 184 12.47 40.56 13.43
N ASP A 185 13.24 41.05 14.41
CA ASP A 185 12.92 40.87 15.83
C ASP A 185 11.62 41.60 16.21
N GLN A 186 11.35 42.76 15.65
CA GLN A 186 10.06 43.46 15.87
C GLN A 186 8.88 42.67 15.26
N LEU A 187 9.04 42.15 14.06
CA LEU A 187 7.99 41.32 13.44
C LEU A 187 7.75 40.05 14.24
N ALA A 188 8.81 39.44 14.79
CA ALA A 188 8.68 38.26 15.65
C ALA A 188 7.96 38.58 16.97
N GLN A 189 8.30 39.70 17.61
CA GLN A 189 7.63 40.17 18.82
C GLN A 189 6.14 40.41 18.56
N GLU A 190 5.80 41.01 17.44
CA GLU A 190 4.41 41.23 17.05
C GLU A 190 3.65 39.91 16.91
N ARG A 191 4.26 38.92 16.24
CA ARG A 191 3.68 37.59 16.14
C ARG A 191 3.50 36.95 17.54
N ASP A 192 4.53 37.00 18.36
CA ASP A 192 4.56 36.37 19.69
C ASP A 192 3.58 37.02 20.65
N HIS A 193 3.28 38.30 20.47
CA HIS A 193 2.24 39.00 21.23
C HIS A 193 0.85 38.35 21.02
N HIS A 194 0.58 37.91 19.81
CA HIS A 194 -0.70 37.26 19.45
C HIS A 194 -0.67 35.72 19.59
N PHE A 195 0.50 35.10 19.35
CA PHE A 195 0.66 33.65 19.41
C PHE A 195 2.14 33.29 19.67
N ALA A 196 2.44 32.93 20.92
CA ALA A 196 3.81 32.65 21.35
C ALA A 196 4.29 31.22 21.10
N GLN A 197 3.42 30.31 20.62
CA GLN A 197 3.84 28.91 20.35
C GLN A 197 4.69 28.81 19.09
N ALA A 198 5.60 27.82 19.08
CA ALA A 198 6.44 27.55 17.93
C ALA A 198 5.63 26.99 16.76
N VAL A 199 5.92 27.49 15.56
CA VAL A 199 5.46 26.93 14.29
C VAL A 199 6.57 26.05 13.72
N HIS A 200 6.23 24.82 13.34
CA HIS A 200 7.19 23.87 12.81
C HIS A 200 7.10 23.79 11.28
N LEU A 201 8.25 23.97 10.64
CA LEU A 201 8.41 23.84 9.19
C LEU A 201 9.14 22.53 8.89
N ILE A 202 8.57 21.73 8.02
CA ILE A 202 9.15 20.48 7.56
C ILE A 202 9.36 20.56 6.06
N ASP A 203 10.61 20.49 5.63
CA ASP A 203 10.99 20.45 4.22
C ASP A 203 11.01 19.02 3.73
N VAL A 204 10.13 18.70 2.79
CA VAL A 204 9.95 17.36 2.20
C VAL A 204 10.45 17.38 0.76
N VAL A 205 11.58 16.75 0.54
CA VAL A 205 12.21 16.64 -0.79
C VAL A 205 11.84 15.32 -1.45
N LEU A 206 11.32 15.40 -2.66
CA LEU A 206 10.91 14.24 -3.44
C LEU A 206 11.98 13.85 -4.45
N LEU A 207 12.21 12.56 -4.58
CA LEU A 207 13.17 11.97 -5.50
C LEU A 207 12.52 10.80 -6.23
N HIS A 208 12.47 10.83 -7.57
CA HIS A 208 12.00 9.72 -8.39
C HIS A 208 13.13 8.92 -9.05
N ARG A 209 14.37 9.35 -8.85
CA ARG A 209 15.62 8.71 -9.28
C ARG A 209 16.75 9.11 -8.35
N PRO A 210 17.87 8.37 -8.33
CA PRO A 210 19.06 8.79 -7.59
C PRO A 210 19.47 10.22 -7.97
N PRO A 211 19.87 11.05 -6.99
CA PRO A 211 20.37 12.40 -7.28
C PRO A 211 21.58 12.34 -8.19
N ASP A 212 21.62 13.18 -9.24
CA ASP A 212 22.81 13.38 -10.04
C ASP A 212 23.87 14.24 -9.28
N ASP A 213 25.10 14.32 -9.78
CA ASP A 213 26.19 15.01 -9.11
C ASP A 213 25.93 16.50 -8.87
N SER A 214 25.15 17.16 -9.73
CA SER A 214 24.76 18.55 -9.54
C SER A 214 23.70 18.72 -8.47
N GLN A 215 22.69 17.88 -8.50
CA GLN A 215 21.65 17.83 -7.49
C GLN A 215 22.24 17.44 -6.12
N SER A 216 23.16 16.47 -6.08
CA SER A 216 23.83 16.05 -4.87
C SER A 216 24.55 17.20 -4.16
N LYS A 217 25.28 18.03 -4.90
CA LYS A 217 25.96 19.20 -4.33
C LYS A 217 25.00 20.23 -3.74
N HIS A 218 23.90 20.52 -4.44
CA HIS A 218 22.88 21.45 -3.94
C HIS A 218 22.15 20.91 -2.72
N LEU A 219 21.73 19.65 -2.76
CA LEU A 219 20.98 19.01 -1.69
C LEU A 219 21.83 18.80 -0.42
N THR A 220 23.09 18.44 -0.58
CA THR A 220 24.00 18.18 0.55
C THR A 220 24.57 19.48 1.16
N SER A 221 24.50 20.60 0.46
CA SER A 221 24.82 21.91 1.02
C SER A 221 23.68 22.53 1.84
N ALA A 222 22.55 21.84 1.98
CA ALA A 222 21.42 22.29 2.79
C ALA A 222 21.85 22.58 4.23
N THR A 223 21.57 23.78 4.69
CA THR A 223 21.89 24.26 6.04
C THR A 223 20.73 24.09 7.02
N HIS A 224 19.61 23.54 6.58
CA HIS A 224 18.41 23.31 7.35
C HIS A 224 17.96 21.82 7.25
N ALA A 225 17.03 21.43 8.14
CA ALA A 225 16.53 20.07 8.21
C ALA A 225 15.68 19.71 6.97
N GLN A 226 15.99 18.60 6.34
CA GLN A 226 15.26 18.06 5.19
C GLN A 226 14.85 16.62 5.42
N PHE A 227 13.68 16.25 4.89
CA PHE A 227 13.18 14.88 4.89
C PHE A 227 12.99 14.40 3.45
N TRP A 228 13.77 13.39 3.06
CA TRP A 228 13.80 12.90 1.68
C TRP A 228 12.95 11.65 1.50
N ILE A 229 12.08 11.69 0.49
CA ILE A 229 11.24 10.55 0.09
C ILE A 229 11.68 10.07 -1.29
N GLY A 230 12.08 8.80 -1.37
CA GLY A 230 12.52 8.17 -2.61
C GLY A 230 12.67 6.65 -2.44
N ASP A 231 12.87 5.95 -3.55
CA ASP A 231 13.03 4.49 -3.56
C ASP A 231 14.51 4.10 -3.35
N PHE A 232 15.08 4.53 -2.22
CA PHE A 232 16.48 4.29 -1.90
C PHE A 232 16.88 2.80 -1.91
N PRO A 233 16.07 1.86 -1.39
CA PRO A 233 16.42 0.44 -1.43
C PRO A 233 16.59 -0.12 -2.85
N GLN A 234 15.85 0.36 -3.84
CA GLN A 234 16.03 -0.03 -5.24
C GLN A 234 17.27 0.59 -5.88
N TRP A 235 17.63 1.82 -5.49
CA TRP A 235 18.76 2.55 -6.09
C TRP A 235 20.12 2.13 -5.55
N ILE A 236 20.14 1.48 -4.39
CA ILE A 236 21.36 1.01 -3.75
C ILE A 236 21.64 -0.41 -4.24
N SER A 237 22.52 -0.52 -5.22
CA SER A 237 23.10 -1.80 -5.60
C SER A 237 24.44 -2.04 -4.85
N PRO A 238 24.92 -3.28 -4.72
CA PRO A 238 26.23 -3.57 -4.14
C PRO A 238 27.37 -2.81 -4.80
N ASP A 239 27.21 -2.43 -6.08
CA ASP A 239 28.21 -1.72 -6.88
C ASP A 239 27.94 -0.20 -6.97
N SER A 240 26.92 0.31 -6.26
CA SER A 240 26.59 1.74 -6.27
C SER A 240 27.62 2.55 -5.48
N SER A 241 28.62 3.07 -6.17
CA SER A 241 29.66 3.96 -5.63
C SER A 241 29.36 5.44 -5.85
N GLY A 242 28.08 5.83 -5.80
CA GLY A 242 27.71 7.22 -6.07
C GLY A 242 28.10 8.17 -4.93
N ASN A 243 28.70 9.33 -5.26
CA ASN A 243 29.06 10.40 -4.32
C ASN A 243 27.89 10.87 -3.44
N TRP A 244 26.63 10.68 -3.91
CA TRP A 244 25.44 11.07 -3.17
C TRP A 244 25.22 10.26 -1.88
N LEU A 245 25.63 9.00 -1.84
CA LEU A 245 25.50 8.15 -0.65
C LEU A 245 26.37 8.67 0.49
N GLU A 246 27.62 9.02 0.20
CA GLU A 246 28.56 9.59 1.20
C GLU A 246 28.05 10.94 1.69
N SER A 247 27.58 11.78 0.76
CA SER A 247 27.05 13.09 1.08
C SER A 247 25.86 13.04 2.04
N ILE A 248 24.94 12.06 1.88
CA ILE A 248 23.83 11.86 2.81
C ILE A 248 24.33 11.34 4.17
N ARG A 249 25.36 10.46 4.19
CA ARG A 249 25.93 9.97 5.45
C ARG A 249 26.51 11.07 6.29
N GLU A 250 27.19 12.01 5.66
CA GLU A 250 27.93 13.09 6.31
C GLU A 250 26.98 14.23 6.76
N ASN A 251 25.91 14.48 6.02
CA ASN A 251 24.99 15.56 6.37
C ASN A 251 23.94 15.10 7.40
N GLY A 252 24.14 15.53 8.66
CA GLY A 252 23.22 15.25 9.76
C GLY A 252 21.86 15.95 9.66
N GLN A 253 21.65 16.86 8.71
CA GLN A 253 20.39 17.57 8.51
C GLN A 253 19.41 16.80 7.60
N ILE A 254 19.87 15.76 6.93
CA ILE A 254 19.04 14.97 6.00
C ILE A 254 18.55 13.71 6.69
N ASP A 255 17.24 13.53 6.74
CA ASP A 255 16.58 12.30 7.15
C ASP A 255 15.94 11.61 5.93
N LEU A 256 15.98 10.29 5.92
CA LEU A 256 15.40 9.50 4.84
C LEU A 256 14.08 8.87 5.28
N ALA A 257 13.10 8.86 4.38
CA ALA A 257 11.88 8.08 4.56
C ALA A 257 12.19 6.58 4.48
N GLY A 258 11.60 5.83 5.38
CA GLY A 258 11.77 4.38 5.41
C GLY A 258 10.89 3.61 4.43
N GLY A 259 9.98 4.27 3.73
CA GLY A 259 9.19 3.65 2.67
C GLY A 259 10.01 3.70 1.38
N GLY A 260 10.41 2.59 0.85
CA GLY A 260 11.26 2.55 -0.32
C GLY A 260 10.54 2.16 -1.59
N ASP A 261 9.24 2.00 -1.57
CA ASP A 261 8.49 1.60 -2.75
C ASP A 261 7.57 2.74 -3.21
N PRO A 262 7.83 3.32 -4.40
CA PRO A 262 6.99 4.38 -4.94
C PRO A 262 5.55 3.94 -5.18
N LEU A 263 5.30 2.63 -5.27
CA LEU A 263 3.99 2.10 -5.66
C LEU A 263 3.20 1.51 -4.51
N ALA A 264 3.73 1.61 -3.29
CA ALA A 264 3.05 1.12 -2.10
C ALA A 264 2.44 -0.28 -2.32
N VAL A 265 3.28 -1.21 -2.75
CA VAL A 265 2.92 -2.61 -2.99
C VAL A 265 2.52 -3.32 -1.70
N ILE A 266 2.99 -2.78 -0.56
CA ILE A 266 2.69 -3.32 0.78
C ILE A 266 1.21 -3.61 1.00
N PRO A 267 0.25 -2.75 0.61
CA PRO A 267 -1.18 -3.04 0.76
C PRO A 267 -1.71 -4.21 -0.08
N TRP A 268 -0.97 -4.63 -1.08
CA TRP A 268 -1.35 -5.72 -1.97
C TRP A 268 -0.67 -7.04 -1.60
N LEU A 269 0.33 -6.99 -0.72
CA LEU A 269 1.02 -8.16 -0.20
C LEU A 269 0.26 -8.76 0.99
N GLU A 270 0.28 -10.07 1.12
CA GLU A 270 -0.09 -10.72 2.37
C GLU A 270 0.85 -10.26 3.49
N GLU A 271 0.37 -10.24 4.71
CA GLU A 271 1.08 -9.61 5.84
C GLU A 271 2.51 -10.11 6.02
N SER A 272 2.75 -11.40 5.80
CA SER A 272 4.11 -11.97 5.92
C SER A 272 5.10 -11.36 4.93
N PHE A 273 4.68 -11.18 3.67
CA PHE A 273 5.53 -10.57 2.65
C PHE A 273 5.73 -9.07 2.91
N ALA A 274 4.67 -8.38 3.36
CA ALA A 274 4.73 -6.97 3.71
C ALA A 274 5.73 -6.71 4.84
N LEU A 275 5.68 -7.50 5.91
CA LEU A 275 6.59 -7.38 7.05
C LEU A 275 8.04 -7.68 6.69
N GLU A 276 8.28 -8.71 5.90
CA GLU A 276 9.64 -9.05 5.46
C GLU A 276 10.22 -7.98 4.53
N GLN A 277 9.40 -7.44 3.62
CA GLN A 277 9.84 -6.35 2.74
C GLN A 277 10.19 -5.08 3.53
N LEU A 278 9.37 -4.72 4.52
CA LEU A 278 9.66 -3.59 5.40
C LEU A 278 10.96 -3.81 6.21
N ALA A 279 11.17 -5.03 6.71
CA ALA A 279 12.38 -5.37 7.45
C ALA A 279 13.62 -5.34 6.56
N GLU A 280 13.54 -5.89 5.35
CA GLU A 280 14.63 -5.87 4.37
C GLU A 280 14.99 -4.44 3.99
N ASN A 281 14.00 -3.61 3.65
CA ASN A 281 14.23 -2.21 3.34
C ASN A 281 14.98 -1.51 4.48
N ARG A 282 14.52 -1.68 5.73
CA ARG A 282 15.23 -1.12 6.89
C ARG A 282 16.66 -1.62 7.05
N GLN A 283 16.90 -2.89 6.76
CA GLN A 283 18.26 -3.47 6.82
C GLN A 283 19.18 -2.82 5.77
N ILE A 284 18.71 -2.59 4.55
CA ILE A 284 19.43 -1.88 3.50
C ILE A 284 19.85 -0.48 4.00
N TYR A 285 18.92 0.27 4.61
CA TYR A 285 19.26 1.57 5.19
C TYR A 285 20.35 1.47 6.27
N CYS A 286 20.23 0.50 7.18
CA CYS A 286 21.27 0.29 8.21
C CYS A 286 22.64 -0.02 7.62
N GLN A 287 22.69 -0.86 6.60
CA GLN A 287 23.94 -1.26 5.94
C GLN A 287 24.61 -0.11 5.20
N HIS A 288 23.83 0.69 4.48
CA HIS A 288 24.36 1.73 3.59
C HIS A 288 24.47 3.10 4.25
N PHE A 289 23.57 3.46 5.16
CA PHE A 289 23.57 4.77 5.84
C PHE A 289 23.94 4.71 7.32
N GLY A 290 24.21 3.52 7.87
CA GLY A 290 24.60 3.34 9.29
C GLY A 290 23.46 3.62 10.30
N ARG A 291 22.27 3.93 9.82
CA ARG A 291 21.09 4.25 10.66
C ARG A 291 19.80 3.69 10.04
N ALA A 292 18.90 3.22 10.91
CA ALA A 292 17.57 2.79 10.48
C ALA A 292 16.63 4.01 10.40
N PRO A 293 15.78 4.11 9.34
CA PRO A 293 14.76 5.14 9.30
C PRO A 293 13.74 4.93 10.42
N GLU A 294 13.34 6.01 11.07
CA GLU A 294 12.33 5.99 12.14
C GLU A 294 10.95 6.39 11.64
N VAL A 295 10.89 7.13 10.55
CA VAL A 295 9.66 7.65 9.94
C VAL A 295 9.39 6.95 8.62
N TYR A 296 8.18 6.43 8.46
CA TYR A 296 7.71 5.85 7.21
C TYR A 296 6.99 6.91 6.36
N ALA A 297 7.33 7.00 5.08
CA ALA A 297 6.60 7.81 4.10
C ALA A 297 6.79 7.26 2.69
N THR A 298 5.78 7.40 1.84
CA THR A 298 5.82 7.03 0.42
C THR A 298 5.15 8.08 -0.46
N PHE A 299 5.43 8.04 -1.77
CA PHE A 299 4.76 8.91 -2.74
C PHE A 299 3.30 8.55 -2.96
N ALA A 300 2.99 7.27 -2.96
CA ALA A 300 1.66 6.77 -3.19
C ALA A 300 1.10 6.21 -1.90
N PRO A 301 0.03 6.80 -1.41
CA PRO A 301 -0.60 6.32 -0.21
C PRO A 301 -1.52 5.15 -0.52
N SER A 302 -1.02 3.95 -0.46
CA SER A 302 -1.87 2.78 -0.41
C SER A 302 -1.73 2.12 0.95
N LEU A 303 -2.24 2.82 1.95
CA LEU A 303 -2.23 2.39 3.33
C LEU A 303 -3.55 1.68 3.63
N HIS A 304 -3.49 0.64 4.44
CA HIS A 304 -4.67 -0.12 4.88
C HIS A 304 -4.78 -0.11 6.40
N ALA A 305 -5.88 -0.64 6.91
CA ALA A 305 -6.19 -0.60 8.34
C ALA A 305 -5.08 -1.16 9.25
N ASN A 306 -4.33 -2.17 8.79
CA ASN A 306 -3.26 -2.81 9.56
C ASN A 306 -1.88 -2.16 9.38
N SER A 307 -1.74 -1.17 8.52
CA SER A 307 -0.44 -0.52 8.29
C SER A 307 0.21 -0.01 9.58
N PRO A 308 -0.50 0.60 10.54
CA PRO A 308 0.11 1.04 11.79
C PRO A 308 0.82 -0.10 12.53
N ARG A 309 0.16 -1.26 12.65
CA ARG A 309 0.73 -2.44 13.31
C ARG A 309 1.96 -2.96 12.55
N GLN A 310 1.89 -3.04 11.23
CA GLN A 310 2.99 -3.52 10.40
C GLN A 310 4.21 -2.61 10.48
N LEU A 311 4.00 -1.29 10.47
CA LEU A 311 5.05 -0.31 10.63
C LEU A 311 5.71 -0.40 12.02
N LEU A 312 4.92 -0.48 13.09
CA LEU A 312 5.43 -0.66 14.44
C LEU A 312 6.20 -1.97 14.60
N ALA A 313 5.64 -3.08 14.08
CA ALA A 313 6.30 -4.39 14.11
C ALA A 313 7.63 -4.36 13.34
N SER A 314 7.73 -3.57 12.28
CA SER A 314 8.96 -3.38 11.50
C SER A 314 9.91 -2.34 12.12
N GLY A 315 9.56 -1.75 13.28
CA GLY A 315 10.41 -0.86 14.06
C GLY A 315 10.36 0.61 13.62
N TYR A 316 9.37 1.03 12.82
CA TYR A 316 9.06 2.44 12.60
C TYR A 316 8.37 3.02 13.83
N LYS A 317 8.63 4.29 14.13
CA LYS A 317 8.06 4.99 15.30
C LYS A 317 6.92 5.91 14.91
N SER A 318 6.95 6.39 13.67
CA SER A 318 5.99 7.37 13.16
C SER A 318 5.85 7.29 11.64
N THR A 319 4.84 7.99 11.10
CA THR A 319 4.58 8.02 9.66
C THR A 319 4.15 9.40 9.21
N LEU A 320 4.47 9.72 7.97
CA LEU A 320 4.02 10.92 7.27
C LEU A 320 2.99 10.51 6.22
N LEU A 321 1.73 10.91 6.44
CA LEU A 321 0.61 10.67 5.54
C LEU A 321 0.41 11.91 4.68
N LEU A 322 0.94 11.89 3.44
CA LEU A 322 0.89 13.04 2.54
C LEU A 322 -0.34 12.98 1.65
N ASP A 323 -1.07 14.07 1.59
CA ASP A 323 -2.17 14.27 0.63
C ASP A 323 -1.66 15.03 -0.60
N TRP A 324 -1.26 14.28 -1.62
CA TRP A 324 -0.81 14.82 -2.90
C TRP A 324 -1.95 15.22 -3.84
N GLN A 325 -3.12 14.62 -3.64
CA GLN A 325 -4.31 14.83 -4.46
C GLN A 325 -5.50 14.91 -3.53
N ALA A 326 -5.97 16.11 -3.28
CA ALA A 326 -7.09 16.40 -2.40
C ALA A 326 -8.09 15.24 -2.23
N ALA A 327 -8.30 14.78 -0.98
CA ALA A 327 -9.23 13.74 -0.58
C ALA A 327 -8.73 12.28 -0.53
N ARG A 328 -7.44 11.99 -0.56
CA ARG A 328 -6.95 10.62 -0.39
C ARG A 328 -6.74 10.18 1.05
N TYR A 329 -6.51 11.13 1.95
CA TYR A 329 -6.36 10.86 3.38
C TYR A 329 -7.49 11.44 4.19
N PRO A 330 -7.78 10.85 5.36
CA PRO A 330 -8.74 11.46 6.26
C PRO A 330 -8.22 12.85 6.62
N GLN A 331 -9.02 13.86 6.35
CA GLN A 331 -8.73 15.21 6.81
C GLN A 331 -8.81 15.22 8.33
N SER A 332 -7.74 15.63 8.95
CA SER A 332 -7.70 15.91 10.38
C SER A 332 -7.66 17.41 10.60
N SER A 333 -8.35 17.85 11.65
CA SER A 333 -8.17 19.21 12.15
C SER A 333 -6.81 19.40 12.83
N GLN A 334 -6.11 18.31 13.15
CA GLN A 334 -4.83 18.29 13.84
C GLN A 334 -3.70 17.81 12.92
N ALA A 335 -2.57 18.48 12.98
CA ALA A 335 -1.38 18.06 12.23
C ALA A 335 -0.82 16.73 12.77
N LYS A 336 -0.74 16.58 14.10
CA LYS A 336 -0.23 15.38 14.76
C LYS A 336 -1.38 14.53 15.30
N ILE A 337 -1.50 13.30 14.82
CA ILE A 337 -2.61 12.39 15.08
C ILE A 337 -2.10 11.01 15.50
N TYR A 338 -2.97 10.20 16.11
CA TYR A 338 -2.77 8.75 16.24
C TYR A 338 -3.42 8.02 15.07
N TRP A 339 -2.66 7.19 14.42
CA TRP A 339 -3.18 6.28 13.43
C TRP A 339 -3.30 4.89 14.04
N GLU A 340 -4.54 4.41 14.19
CA GLU A 340 -4.91 3.23 14.97
C GLU A 340 -5.27 2.05 14.07
N ALA A 341 -4.61 0.91 14.31
CA ALA A 341 -4.95 -0.38 13.71
C ALA A 341 -6.11 -1.05 14.47
N PRO A 342 -6.78 -2.05 13.85
CA PRO A 342 -7.91 -2.76 14.47
C PRO A 342 -7.58 -3.50 15.77
N ASP A 343 -6.31 -3.86 16.01
CA ASP A 343 -5.82 -4.47 17.25
C ASP A 343 -5.53 -3.45 18.37
N GLY A 344 -5.76 -2.15 18.11
CA GLY A 344 -5.49 -1.05 19.00
C GLY A 344 -4.04 -0.56 19.00
N SER A 345 -3.18 -1.11 18.13
CA SER A 345 -1.83 -0.59 17.94
C SER A 345 -1.91 0.81 17.32
N CYS A 346 -1.19 1.78 17.90
CA CYS A 346 -1.21 3.17 17.46
C CYS A 346 0.19 3.64 17.09
N ILE A 347 0.33 4.30 15.94
CA ILE A 347 1.54 4.98 15.51
C ILE A 347 1.30 6.49 15.42
N ASP A 348 2.28 7.29 15.83
CA ASP A 348 2.20 8.74 15.63
C ASP A 348 2.26 9.06 14.13
N ALA A 349 1.36 9.93 13.66
CA ALA A 349 1.29 10.30 12.27
C ALA A 349 1.11 11.81 12.09
N ILE A 350 1.63 12.34 11.00
CA ILE A 350 1.22 13.63 10.45
C ILE A 350 0.30 13.34 9.27
N SER A 351 -0.93 13.87 9.34
CA SER A 351 -1.88 13.85 8.22
C SER A 351 -2.24 15.29 7.90
N ASN A 352 -1.61 15.86 6.89
CA ASN A 352 -1.82 17.25 6.53
C ASN A 352 -1.70 17.47 5.03
N GLN A 353 -2.33 18.55 4.56
CA GLN A 353 -2.19 18.99 3.19
C GLN A 353 -0.79 19.57 2.98
N VAL A 354 -0.13 19.13 1.94
CA VAL A 354 1.19 19.65 1.55
C VAL A 354 1.07 21.01 0.89
N ILE A 355 2.12 21.83 1.06
CA ILE A 355 2.33 23.06 0.33
C ILE A 355 3.33 22.78 -0.78
N ASP A 356 2.92 22.96 -2.02
CA ASP A 356 3.83 22.83 -3.17
C ASP A 356 4.83 23.97 -3.16
N ALA A 357 6.05 23.70 -2.71
CA ALA A 357 7.12 24.71 -2.60
C ALA A 357 7.79 25.02 -3.96
N ALA A 358 7.44 24.30 -5.02
CA ALA A 358 7.86 24.64 -6.39
C ALA A 358 7.01 25.77 -6.99
N GLN A 359 5.80 26.00 -6.47
CA GLN A 359 4.89 27.01 -7.00
C GLN A 359 4.87 28.27 -6.14
N VAL A 360 5.20 29.41 -6.72
CA VAL A 360 5.17 30.74 -6.05
C VAL A 360 3.78 31.03 -5.49
N ALA A 361 2.73 30.70 -6.22
CA ALA A 361 1.33 30.92 -5.80
C ALA A 361 0.99 30.26 -4.46
N SER A 362 1.62 29.15 -4.10
CA SER A 362 1.43 28.47 -2.81
C SER A 362 1.81 29.34 -1.61
N PHE A 363 2.67 30.31 -1.81
CA PHE A 363 3.18 31.22 -0.76
C PHE A 363 2.39 32.52 -0.62
N LEU A 364 1.51 32.89 -1.56
CA LEU A 364 0.72 34.12 -1.46
C LEU A 364 -0.09 34.14 -0.17
N HIS A 365 -0.68 33.02 0.23
CA HIS A 365 -1.50 32.86 1.44
C HIS A 365 -0.83 32.00 2.52
N LEU A 366 0.51 31.93 2.56
CA LEU A 366 1.23 31.13 3.56
C LEU A 366 0.87 31.57 4.99
N GLY A 367 0.84 32.86 5.25
CA GLY A 367 0.46 33.43 6.55
C GLY A 367 -0.97 33.08 6.97
N THR A 368 -1.92 33.04 6.04
CA THR A 368 -3.28 32.56 6.32
C THR A 368 -3.28 31.10 6.73
N ARG A 369 -2.49 30.23 6.06
CA ARG A 369 -2.37 28.82 6.42
C ARG A 369 -1.71 28.63 7.78
N ILE A 370 -0.66 29.39 8.09
CA ILE A 370 -0.03 29.44 9.42
C ILE A 370 -1.06 29.85 10.48
N GLY A 371 -1.80 30.94 10.25
CA GLY A 371 -2.82 31.43 11.17
C GLY A 371 -3.96 30.41 11.39
N LYS A 372 -4.42 29.71 10.35
CA LYS A 372 -5.38 28.61 10.47
C LYS A 372 -4.86 27.48 11.37
N GLN A 373 -3.58 27.12 11.24
CA GLN A 373 -2.96 26.10 12.08
C GLN A 373 -2.83 26.57 13.54
N MET A 374 -2.51 27.83 13.76
CA MET A 374 -2.45 28.44 15.09
C MET A 374 -3.81 28.46 15.79
N ASP A 375 -4.88 28.71 15.04
CA ASP A 375 -6.24 28.84 15.59
C ASP A 375 -6.82 27.48 16.02
N TYR A 376 -6.56 26.42 15.25
CA TYR A 376 -7.16 25.09 15.48
C TYR A 376 -6.21 24.08 16.14
N HIS A 377 -4.90 24.33 16.15
CA HIS A 377 -3.92 23.31 16.48
C HIS A 377 -2.99 23.73 17.62
N GLN A 378 -2.77 22.79 18.51
CA GLN A 378 -1.80 22.96 19.59
C GLN A 378 -0.34 22.78 19.10
N VAL A 379 -0.13 22.28 17.90
CA VAL A 379 1.19 22.08 17.28
C VAL A 379 1.15 22.53 15.82
N PRO A 380 1.25 23.84 15.54
CA PRO A 380 1.20 24.34 14.18
C PRO A 380 2.35 23.79 13.35
N THR A 381 2.02 23.14 12.23
CA THR A 381 2.99 22.43 11.39
C THR A 381 2.68 22.62 9.92
N LEU A 382 3.66 23.00 9.13
CA LEU A 382 3.57 23.11 7.68
C LEU A 382 4.50 22.10 7.01
N LEU A 383 3.97 21.39 6.02
CA LEU A 383 4.71 20.49 5.14
C LEU A 383 4.96 21.20 3.81
N LEU A 384 6.19 21.63 3.58
CA LEU A 384 6.61 22.24 2.32
C LEU A 384 7.26 21.14 1.46
N THR A 385 6.76 20.96 0.25
CA THR A 385 7.16 19.82 -0.57
C THR A 385 7.57 20.26 -1.95
N HIS A 386 8.69 19.74 -2.43
CA HIS A 386 9.18 20.02 -3.78
C HIS A 386 9.99 18.82 -4.32
N TRP A 387 10.08 18.73 -5.63
CA TRP A 387 11.07 17.85 -6.25
C TRP A 387 12.47 18.42 -6.07
N ALA A 388 13.44 17.54 -5.96
CA ALA A 388 14.84 17.93 -5.77
C ALA A 388 15.29 18.99 -6.81
N GLY A 389 15.77 20.15 -6.32
CA GLY A 389 16.22 21.25 -7.16
C GLY A 389 15.12 22.09 -7.83
N GLN A 390 13.85 21.91 -7.44
CA GLN A 390 12.71 22.64 -8.03
C GLN A 390 11.99 23.55 -7.01
N SER A 391 12.67 24.04 -5.99
CA SER A 391 12.09 25.01 -5.07
C SER A 391 11.94 26.39 -5.77
N SER A 392 10.87 27.12 -5.43
CA SER A 392 10.61 28.47 -5.93
C SER A 392 11.30 29.54 -5.07
N TRP A 393 11.46 30.77 -5.61
CA TRP A 393 12.12 31.86 -4.89
C TRP A 393 11.48 32.23 -3.54
N PRO A 394 10.16 32.15 -3.27
CA PRO A 394 9.63 32.39 -1.93
C PRO A 394 10.07 31.34 -0.90
N MET A 395 10.40 30.12 -1.32
CA MET A 395 11.01 29.12 -0.44
C MET A 395 12.38 29.61 0.05
N GLU A 396 13.18 30.24 -0.82
CA GLU A 396 14.45 30.84 -0.45
C GLU A 396 14.25 32.02 0.52
N ASP A 397 13.23 32.85 0.30
CA ASP A 397 12.90 33.94 1.24
C ASP A 397 12.46 33.37 2.60
N LEU A 398 11.66 32.30 2.63
CA LEU A 398 11.28 31.62 3.87
C LEU A 398 12.50 31.06 4.61
N LEU A 399 13.47 30.48 3.89
CA LEU A 399 14.74 30.05 4.47
C LEU A 399 15.53 31.20 5.08
N ARG A 400 15.60 32.37 4.40
CA ARG A 400 16.23 33.56 4.94
C ARG A 400 15.53 34.07 6.19
N VAL A 401 14.20 34.16 6.16
CA VAL A 401 13.41 34.57 7.35
C VAL A 401 13.69 33.63 8.52
N ALA A 402 13.63 32.31 8.31
CA ALA A 402 13.82 31.33 9.37
C ALA A 402 15.24 31.34 9.97
N ARG A 403 16.26 31.73 9.20
CA ARG A 403 17.63 31.90 9.72
C ARG A 403 17.73 33.12 10.68
N ARG A 404 16.95 34.15 10.42
CA ARG A 404 16.97 35.39 11.21
C ARG A 404 16.00 35.36 12.39
N SER A 405 14.85 34.73 12.20
CA SER A 405 13.77 34.83 13.16
C SER A 405 12.79 33.64 13.00
N PRO A 406 12.27 33.09 14.09
CA PRO A 406 11.21 32.09 14.04
C PRO A 406 9.83 32.67 13.70
N LEU A 407 9.75 33.85 13.14
CA LEU A 407 8.53 34.60 12.81
C LEU A 407 7.49 33.75 12.07
N LEU A 408 7.92 33.12 10.99
CA LEU A 408 7.07 32.24 10.17
C LEU A 408 7.21 30.75 10.52
N GLY A 409 8.07 30.43 11.47
CA GLY A 409 8.35 29.07 11.93
C GLY A 409 9.84 28.72 11.90
N SER A 410 10.16 27.56 12.44
CA SER A 410 11.51 27.01 12.49
C SER A 410 11.58 25.65 11.84
N TRP A 411 12.64 25.40 11.07
CA TRP A 411 12.89 24.11 10.45
C TRP A 411 13.20 23.06 11.53
N ILE A 412 12.55 21.91 11.45
CA ILE A 412 12.73 20.83 12.40
C ILE A 412 12.93 19.51 11.64
N ARG A 413 13.81 18.66 12.16
CA ARG A 413 13.95 17.29 11.69
C ARG A 413 12.71 16.46 12.04
N LEU A 414 12.22 15.67 11.10
CA LEU A 414 10.97 14.94 11.30
C LEU A 414 11.01 13.93 12.48
N PRO A 415 12.08 13.16 12.71
CA PRO A 415 12.20 12.33 13.92
C PRO A 415 12.19 13.16 15.21
N GLU A 416 12.83 14.33 15.21
CA GLU A 416 12.83 15.24 16.35
C GLU A 416 11.46 15.86 16.61
N TYR A 417 10.74 16.24 15.53
CA TYR A 417 9.37 16.71 15.62
C TYR A 417 8.49 15.71 16.39
N PHE A 418 8.53 14.43 16.05
CA PHE A 418 7.75 13.40 16.74
C PHE A 418 8.18 13.20 18.19
N ALA A 419 9.47 13.33 18.48
CA ALA A 419 10.03 13.09 19.81
C ALA A 419 9.83 14.27 20.78
N SER A 420 9.99 15.52 20.29
CA SER A 420 10.10 16.72 21.13
C SER A 420 8.83 17.58 21.20
N THR A 421 7.99 17.55 20.14
CA THR A 421 6.80 18.41 20.13
C THR A 421 5.73 17.89 21.10
N GLN A 422 5.02 18.83 21.72
CA GLN A 422 3.89 18.52 22.58
C GLN A 422 2.79 17.78 21.77
N ARG A 423 2.03 16.96 22.47
CA ARG A 423 0.83 16.33 21.89
C ARG A 423 -0.38 17.23 22.15
N PRO A 424 -1.33 17.30 21.20
CA PRO A 424 -2.61 17.93 21.46
C PRO A 424 -3.30 17.31 22.68
N TYR A 425 -4.01 18.10 23.46
CA TYR A 425 -4.74 17.61 24.64
C TYR A 425 -5.75 16.52 24.28
N HIS A 426 -6.46 16.68 23.17
CA HIS A 426 -7.29 15.65 22.54
C HIS A 426 -6.66 15.24 21.22
N GLN A 427 -5.82 14.24 21.25
CA GLN A 427 -5.21 13.73 20.02
C GLN A 427 -6.24 12.93 19.23
N GLU A 428 -6.48 13.35 17.99
CA GLU A 428 -7.40 12.64 17.10
C GLU A 428 -6.86 11.26 16.76
N ARG A 429 -7.74 10.25 16.84
CA ARG A 429 -7.45 8.88 16.43
C ARG A 429 -8.08 8.61 15.08
N LEU A 430 -7.26 8.27 14.11
CA LEU A 430 -7.71 7.80 12.81
C LEU A 430 -7.85 6.29 12.82
N THR A 431 -9.08 5.82 12.69
CA THR A 431 -9.38 4.39 12.59
C THR A 431 -9.54 3.97 11.12
N ALA A 432 -9.53 2.67 10.87
CA ALA A 432 -9.70 2.07 9.54
C ALA A 432 -10.91 2.60 8.76
N SER A 433 -12.01 2.92 9.43
CA SER A 433 -13.23 3.44 8.81
C SER A 433 -13.07 4.83 8.19
N LYS A 434 -12.07 5.59 8.63
CA LYS A 434 -11.78 6.95 8.12
C LYS A 434 -10.84 6.96 6.92
N PHE A 435 -10.27 5.80 6.53
CA PHE A 435 -9.39 5.76 5.37
C PHE A 435 -10.16 5.94 4.08
N PRO A 436 -9.71 6.81 3.19
CA PRO A 436 -10.33 6.96 1.89
C PRO A 436 -10.21 5.66 1.09
N LYS A 437 -11.15 5.46 0.19
CA LYS A 437 -11.12 4.33 -0.74
C LYS A 437 -9.83 4.38 -1.54
N GLN A 438 -9.09 3.29 -1.56
CA GLN A 438 -7.89 3.20 -2.38
C GLN A 438 -8.24 3.45 -3.85
N PRO A 439 -7.50 4.31 -4.56
CA PRO A 439 -7.66 4.41 -5.99
C PRO A 439 -7.27 3.07 -6.61
N LEU A 440 -8.18 2.51 -7.35
CA LEU A 440 -7.94 1.26 -8.05
C LEU A 440 -7.17 1.58 -9.34
N PRO A 441 -6.03 0.95 -9.62
CA PRO A 441 -5.45 0.98 -10.95
C PRO A 441 -6.50 0.52 -11.96
N VAL A 442 -6.64 1.22 -13.06
CA VAL A 442 -7.74 1.02 -14.03
C VAL A 442 -7.34 0.12 -15.18
N ASP A 443 -6.07 -0.27 -15.26
CA ASP A 443 -5.56 -1.05 -16.37
C ASP A 443 -5.96 -2.53 -16.30
N GLY A 444 -6.68 -3.00 -17.33
CA GLY A 444 -7.13 -4.39 -17.45
C GLY A 444 -6.00 -5.42 -17.54
N SER A 445 -4.80 -5.01 -18.01
CA SER A 445 -3.62 -5.88 -18.06
C SER A 445 -3.06 -6.19 -16.67
N GLN A 446 -3.15 -5.25 -15.74
CA GLN A 446 -2.77 -5.46 -14.35
C GLN A 446 -3.74 -6.40 -13.62
N LEU A 447 -5.02 -6.31 -13.94
CA LEU A 447 -6.06 -7.18 -13.38
C LEU A 447 -5.87 -8.65 -13.75
N ALA A 448 -5.40 -8.91 -14.96
CA ALA A 448 -5.18 -10.28 -15.45
C ALA A 448 -3.99 -10.99 -14.79
N ALA A 449 -3.18 -10.29 -14.00
CA ALA A 449 -2.05 -10.87 -13.27
C ALA A 449 -2.34 -11.08 -11.78
N ASP A 450 -3.48 -10.63 -11.26
CA ASP A 450 -3.79 -10.69 -9.82
C ASP A 450 -3.98 -12.12 -9.32
N ASP A 451 -4.52 -13.03 -10.15
CA ASP A 451 -4.63 -14.45 -9.85
C ASP A 451 -3.26 -15.12 -9.69
N VAL A 452 -2.31 -14.78 -10.57
CA VAL A 452 -0.93 -15.28 -10.48
C VAL A 452 -0.24 -14.72 -9.23
N ARG A 453 -0.40 -13.42 -8.94
CA ARG A 453 0.14 -12.79 -7.73
C ARG A 453 -0.38 -13.45 -6.46
N TRP A 454 -1.67 -13.70 -6.41
CA TRP A 454 -2.30 -14.39 -5.29
C TRP A 454 -1.77 -15.82 -5.12
N SER A 455 -1.77 -16.61 -6.20
CA SER A 455 -1.31 -18.00 -6.16
C SER A 455 0.16 -18.12 -5.76
N VAL A 456 1.01 -17.23 -6.25
CA VAL A 456 2.45 -17.18 -5.89
C VAL A 456 2.63 -16.91 -4.40
N GLN A 457 1.94 -15.93 -3.81
CA GLN A 457 2.02 -15.63 -2.38
C GLN A 457 1.58 -16.82 -1.53
N ARG A 458 0.44 -17.42 -1.87
CA ARG A 458 -0.11 -18.59 -1.19
C ARG A 458 0.85 -19.78 -1.24
N ASP A 459 1.32 -20.13 -2.43
CA ASP A 459 2.16 -21.33 -2.64
C ASP A 459 3.54 -21.15 -2.01
N MET A 460 4.09 -19.91 -2.00
CA MET A 460 5.33 -19.61 -1.29
C MET A 460 5.19 -19.73 0.23
N THR A 461 4.07 -19.31 0.80
CA THR A 461 3.81 -19.50 2.23
C THR A 461 3.78 -20.99 2.57
N ALA A 462 3.14 -21.81 1.72
CA ALA A 462 3.12 -23.27 1.89
C ALA A 462 4.52 -23.87 1.83
N VAL A 463 5.34 -23.48 0.84
CA VAL A 463 6.73 -23.98 0.69
C VAL A 463 7.60 -23.56 1.87
N ARG A 464 7.45 -22.36 2.38
CA ARG A 464 8.17 -21.90 3.58
C ARG A 464 7.83 -22.77 4.79
N ASN A 465 6.54 -23.01 5.04
CA ASN A 465 6.10 -23.87 6.13
C ASN A 465 6.70 -25.28 6.01
N LEU A 466 6.66 -25.87 4.80
CA LEU A 466 7.25 -27.19 4.55
C LEU A 466 8.78 -27.21 4.77
N SER A 467 9.46 -26.18 4.33
CA SER A 467 10.93 -26.07 4.49
C SER A 467 11.34 -25.98 5.96
N VAL A 468 10.63 -25.16 6.74
CA VAL A 468 10.90 -25.06 8.19
C VAL A 468 10.60 -26.39 8.88
N LEU A 469 9.50 -27.06 8.58
CA LEU A 469 9.20 -28.38 9.12
C LEU A 469 10.30 -29.41 8.81
N LEU A 470 10.78 -29.43 7.59
CA LEU A 470 11.85 -30.34 7.18
C LEU A 470 13.14 -30.11 7.97
N GLN A 471 13.54 -28.83 8.15
CA GLN A 471 14.71 -28.48 8.95
C GLN A 471 14.54 -28.87 10.42
N GLN A 472 13.35 -28.67 10.99
CA GLN A 472 13.06 -29.07 12.37
C GLN A 472 13.16 -30.59 12.57
N LEU A 473 12.69 -31.39 11.60
CA LEU A 473 12.79 -32.85 11.62
C LEU A 473 14.25 -33.30 11.48
N ASP A 474 15.07 -32.67 10.64
CA ASP A 474 16.49 -32.96 10.55
C ASP A 474 17.19 -32.78 11.89
N GLY A 475 16.95 -31.66 12.57
CA GLY A 475 17.48 -31.41 13.89
C GLY A 475 17.02 -32.41 14.95
N TRP A 476 15.74 -32.81 14.89
CA TRP A 476 15.19 -33.79 15.83
C TRP A 476 15.78 -35.20 15.62
N LEU A 477 15.99 -35.58 14.37
CA LEU A 477 16.55 -36.90 14.01
C LEU A 477 18.08 -36.94 14.13
N GLY A 478 18.73 -35.84 14.58
CA GLY A 478 20.20 -35.75 14.70
C GLY A 478 20.93 -35.82 13.35
N ARG A 479 20.25 -35.57 12.26
CA ARG A 479 20.84 -35.50 10.93
C ARG A 479 21.48 -34.12 10.72
N GLN A 480 22.63 -34.09 10.02
CA GLN A 480 23.17 -32.79 9.62
C GLN A 480 22.16 -32.10 8.69
N PRO A 481 21.83 -30.82 8.98
CA PRO A 481 21.01 -30.05 8.06
C PRO A 481 21.69 -30.01 6.70
N LEU A 482 20.94 -30.20 5.66
CA LEU A 482 21.44 -30.06 4.30
C LEU A 482 22.09 -28.69 4.12
N PRO A 483 23.25 -28.61 3.46
CA PRO A 483 23.95 -27.35 3.32
C PRO A 483 23.00 -26.30 2.74
N GLN A 484 22.98 -25.14 3.40
CA GLN A 484 22.28 -23.99 2.84
C GLN A 484 23.02 -23.63 1.54
N VAL A 485 22.40 -23.85 0.41
CA VAL A 485 22.92 -23.35 -0.84
C VAL A 485 22.71 -21.84 -0.81
N SER A 486 23.78 -21.11 -0.58
CA SER A 486 23.84 -19.69 -0.84
C SER A 486 23.74 -19.52 -2.35
N TYR A 487 22.58 -19.19 -2.84
CA TYR A 487 22.48 -18.64 -4.17
C TYR A 487 22.94 -17.18 -4.07
N ASP A 488 24.19 -16.93 -4.36
CA ASP A 488 24.69 -15.61 -4.71
C ASP A 488 24.08 -15.21 -6.04
N TRP A 489 22.85 -14.71 -5.97
CA TRP A 489 22.18 -14.15 -7.12
C TRP A 489 22.67 -12.73 -7.28
N HIS A 490 23.71 -12.56 -8.07
CA HIS A 490 24.01 -11.26 -8.65
C HIS A 490 22.87 -10.91 -9.62
N TRP A 491 22.01 -9.98 -9.20
CA TRP A 491 21.09 -9.32 -10.10
C TRP A 491 21.93 -8.41 -11.01
N SER A 492 22.28 -8.88 -12.19
CA SER A 492 22.59 -7.95 -13.27
C SER A 492 21.26 -7.42 -13.79
N ASP A 493 21.12 -6.12 -13.95
CA ASP A 493 19.98 -5.44 -14.60
C ASP A 493 19.64 -6.01 -15.99
N ASP A 494 20.57 -6.72 -16.61
CA ASP A 494 20.42 -7.35 -17.92
C ASP A 494 19.42 -8.51 -17.96
N THR A 495 19.03 -9.11 -16.84
CA THR A 495 18.04 -10.20 -16.81
C THR A 495 16.59 -9.73 -16.88
N LEU A 496 16.31 -8.45 -16.69
CA LEU A 496 15.00 -7.83 -16.81
C LEU A 496 14.73 -7.20 -18.18
N LYS A 497 15.76 -7.00 -19.02
CA LYS A 497 15.57 -6.52 -20.39
C LYS A 497 15.25 -7.69 -21.31
N PRO A 498 14.20 -7.61 -22.16
CA PRO A 498 13.98 -8.62 -23.18
C PRO A 498 15.17 -8.59 -24.17
N ASP A 499 15.86 -9.71 -24.30
CA ASP A 499 16.91 -9.87 -25.31
C ASP A 499 16.26 -9.87 -26.71
N PRO A 500 16.46 -8.84 -27.52
CA PRO A 500 15.83 -8.74 -28.83
C PRO A 500 16.41 -9.73 -29.85
N THR A 501 17.43 -10.50 -29.50
CA THR A 501 18.14 -11.41 -30.42
C THR A 501 17.80 -12.88 -30.22
N ARG A 502 16.97 -13.26 -29.23
CA ARG A 502 16.53 -14.65 -29.06
C ARG A 502 15.27 -14.93 -29.88
N PRO A 503 15.28 -15.93 -30.76
CA PRO A 503 14.09 -16.32 -31.50
C PRO A 503 13.01 -16.83 -30.51
N GLN A 504 11.76 -16.39 -30.72
CA GLN A 504 10.58 -16.90 -30.02
C GLN A 504 10.47 -18.41 -30.28
N VAL A 505 10.76 -19.21 -29.27
CA VAL A 505 10.53 -20.66 -29.32
C VAL A 505 9.06 -20.88 -29.01
N THR A 506 8.29 -21.18 -30.04
CA THR A 506 6.97 -21.82 -29.94
C THR A 506 7.18 -23.16 -29.25
N ALA A 507 6.48 -23.38 -28.14
CA ALA A 507 6.57 -24.59 -27.34
C ALA A 507 5.93 -25.77 -28.08
N GLU A 508 6.74 -26.53 -28.80
CA GLU A 508 6.42 -27.92 -29.06
C GLU A 508 6.96 -28.78 -27.91
N LEU A 509 6.05 -29.52 -27.28
CA LEU A 509 6.34 -30.54 -26.27
C LEU A 509 7.06 -31.71 -26.95
N GLY A 510 8.38 -31.69 -26.94
CA GLY A 510 9.24 -32.80 -27.34
C GLY A 510 9.99 -33.36 -26.14
N SER A 511 9.67 -34.59 -25.77
CA SER A 511 10.39 -35.40 -24.78
C SER A 511 11.80 -35.70 -25.29
N ASN A 512 12.82 -35.24 -24.57
CA ASN A 512 14.10 -35.91 -24.34
C ASN A 512 15.12 -34.89 -23.81
N ASP A 513 15.36 -34.90 -22.52
CA ASP A 513 16.63 -34.44 -21.95
C ASP A 513 17.03 -35.36 -20.80
N GLN A 514 17.98 -36.21 -21.09
CA GLN A 514 18.76 -36.90 -20.09
C GLN A 514 19.74 -35.87 -19.49
N GLU A 515 19.34 -35.24 -18.41
CA GLU A 515 20.27 -34.51 -17.54
C GLU A 515 20.76 -35.43 -16.43
N THR A 516 22.08 -35.54 -16.33
CA THR A 516 22.79 -36.17 -15.22
C THR A 516 22.36 -35.57 -13.88
N PRO A 517 22.07 -36.37 -12.86
CA PRO A 517 21.56 -35.87 -11.60
C PRO A 517 22.67 -35.13 -10.86
N ALA A 518 22.58 -33.78 -10.85
CA ALA A 518 23.29 -32.99 -9.86
C ALA A 518 22.73 -33.31 -8.48
N SER A 519 23.58 -33.56 -7.51
CA SER A 519 23.26 -33.93 -6.14
C SER A 519 22.22 -32.96 -5.51
N PRO A 520 21.22 -33.45 -4.77
CA PRO A 520 20.10 -32.65 -4.28
C PRO A 520 20.51 -31.72 -3.15
N SER A 521 20.60 -30.43 -3.43
CA SER A 521 20.69 -29.40 -2.40
C SER A 521 19.28 -28.94 -2.00
N THR A 522 18.86 -29.23 -0.80
CA THR A 522 17.49 -29.10 -0.29
C THR A 522 17.34 -27.99 0.72
N SER A 523 17.59 -26.73 0.38
CA SER A 523 17.16 -25.62 1.23
C SER A 523 16.30 -24.65 0.43
N CYS A 524 14.99 -24.62 0.71
CA CYS A 524 14.12 -23.49 0.35
C CYS A 524 14.50 -22.34 1.29
N GLN A 525 15.22 -21.39 0.78
CA GLN A 525 15.87 -20.34 1.57
C GLN A 525 14.97 -19.10 1.77
N PRO A 526 15.25 -18.32 2.83
CA PRO A 526 14.78 -16.95 2.97
C PRO A 526 14.93 -16.12 1.69
N ALA A 527 16.04 -16.34 0.95
CA ALA A 527 16.32 -15.66 -0.32
C ALA A 527 15.23 -15.87 -1.39
N LEU A 528 14.64 -17.04 -1.51
CA LEU A 528 13.56 -17.26 -2.49
C LEU A 528 12.30 -16.48 -2.10
N PHE A 529 11.97 -16.43 -0.82
CA PHE A 529 10.83 -15.68 -0.31
C PHE A 529 10.98 -14.17 -0.55
N LEU A 530 12.15 -13.61 -0.25
CA LEU A 530 12.47 -12.21 -0.54
C LEU A 530 12.46 -11.91 -2.04
N LYS A 531 13.02 -12.80 -2.86
CA LYS A 531 12.97 -12.69 -4.33
C LYS A 531 11.53 -12.66 -4.83
N VAL A 532 10.66 -13.50 -4.30
CA VAL A 532 9.23 -13.50 -4.66
C VAL A 532 8.58 -12.21 -4.23
N GLY A 533 8.85 -11.72 -3.02
CA GLY A 533 8.36 -10.43 -2.53
C GLY A 533 8.75 -9.28 -3.47
N ARG A 534 10.02 -9.21 -3.90
CA ARG A 534 10.50 -8.21 -4.87
C ARG A 534 9.85 -8.37 -6.25
N CYS A 535 9.71 -9.58 -6.77
CA CYS A 535 9.03 -9.81 -8.04
C CYS A 535 7.55 -9.43 -7.98
N LEU A 536 6.88 -9.70 -6.86
CA LEU A 536 5.52 -9.27 -6.61
C LEU A 536 5.43 -7.74 -6.56
N ALA A 537 6.38 -7.10 -5.88
CA ALA A 537 6.48 -5.64 -5.81
C ALA A 537 6.64 -5.02 -7.21
N LEU A 538 7.63 -5.47 -7.98
CA LEU A 538 7.89 -4.98 -9.34
C LEU A 538 6.72 -5.23 -10.31
N SER A 539 5.92 -6.28 -10.09
CA SER A 539 4.77 -6.60 -10.94
C SER A 539 3.64 -5.56 -10.91
N TRP A 540 3.68 -4.61 -9.99
CA TRP A 540 2.70 -3.53 -9.84
C TRP A 540 3.14 -2.22 -10.51
N GLN A 541 4.36 -2.14 -11.06
CA GLN A 541 4.85 -0.96 -11.78
C GLN A 541 4.14 -0.81 -13.12
N GLU A 542 3.73 0.41 -13.47
CA GLU A 542 2.82 0.70 -14.59
C GLU A 542 3.32 0.19 -15.96
N ASP A 543 4.62 0.22 -16.21
CA ASP A 543 5.20 -0.25 -17.47
C ASP A 543 5.47 -1.77 -17.52
N ALA A 544 5.29 -2.47 -16.42
CA ALA A 544 5.66 -3.88 -16.28
C ALA A 544 4.50 -4.85 -16.46
N ALA A 545 3.27 -4.39 -16.71
CA ALA A 545 2.09 -5.25 -16.66
C ALA A 545 2.12 -6.40 -17.69
N ILE A 546 2.64 -6.19 -18.88
CA ILE A 546 2.83 -7.24 -19.89
C ILE A 546 4.12 -8.03 -19.61
N THR A 547 5.18 -7.37 -19.15
CA THR A 547 6.46 -7.98 -18.80
C THR A 547 6.42 -8.70 -17.44
N ALA A 548 5.56 -8.29 -16.51
CA ALA A 548 5.45 -8.86 -15.16
C ALA A 548 4.88 -10.31 -15.13
N ARG A 549 4.07 -10.71 -16.10
CA ARG A 549 3.61 -12.12 -16.18
C ARG A 549 4.76 -13.10 -16.37
N GLN A 550 5.79 -12.75 -17.11
CA GLN A 550 6.92 -13.64 -17.35
C GLN A 550 7.78 -13.88 -16.11
N PRO A 551 8.20 -12.86 -15.34
CA PRO A 551 8.91 -13.06 -14.07
C PRO A 551 8.08 -13.85 -13.05
N LEU A 552 6.81 -13.51 -12.88
CA LEU A 552 5.92 -14.23 -11.95
C LEU A 552 5.70 -15.68 -12.37
N SER A 553 5.51 -15.96 -13.66
CA SER A 553 5.38 -17.32 -14.18
C SER A 553 6.68 -18.11 -14.05
N ARG A 554 7.84 -17.46 -14.10
CA ARG A 554 9.13 -18.09 -13.84
C ARG A 554 9.29 -18.43 -12.37
N VAL A 555 8.95 -17.51 -11.48
CA VAL A 555 8.92 -17.75 -10.03
C VAL A 555 7.94 -18.88 -9.68
N ALA A 556 6.73 -18.88 -10.24
CA ALA A 556 5.77 -19.95 -10.04
C ALA A 556 6.32 -21.34 -10.48
N ARG A 557 7.10 -21.38 -11.55
CA ARG A 557 7.80 -22.60 -11.99
C ARG A 557 8.88 -23.06 -11.02
N GLU A 558 9.54 -22.18 -10.31
CA GLU A 558 10.54 -22.54 -9.28
C GLU A 558 9.90 -23.05 -7.98
N ILE A 559 8.69 -22.57 -7.65
CA ILE A 559 7.95 -22.96 -6.43
C ILE A 559 7.57 -24.47 -6.46
N VAL A 560 7.09 -24.97 -7.59
CA VAL A 560 6.65 -26.37 -7.70
C VAL A 560 7.79 -27.36 -7.44
N PRO A 561 8.97 -27.26 -8.06
CA PRO A 561 10.10 -28.12 -7.72
C PRO A 561 10.58 -27.97 -6.26
N ALA A 562 10.52 -26.75 -5.72
CA ALA A 562 10.89 -26.52 -4.32
C ALA A 562 9.91 -27.23 -3.36
N ALA A 563 8.61 -27.11 -3.61
CA ALA A 563 7.60 -27.84 -2.86
C ALA A 563 7.83 -29.35 -2.93
N ARG A 564 8.05 -29.89 -4.14
CA ARG A 564 8.31 -31.31 -4.36
C ARG A 564 9.52 -31.82 -3.56
N ARG A 565 10.65 -31.10 -3.61
CA ARG A 565 11.84 -31.45 -2.81
C ARG A 565 11.55 -31.46 -1.30
N CYS A 566 10.77 -30.51 -0.79
CA CYS A 566 10.36 -30.51 0.62
C CYS A 566 9.52 -31.74 0.97
N ILE A 567 8.58 -32.15 0.10
CA ILE A 567 7.71 -33.32 0.32
C ILE A 567 8.54 -34.60 0.28
N GLU A 568 9.43 -34.77 -0.71
CA GLU A 568 10.37 -35.89 -0.78
C GLU A 568 11.25 -35.97 0.47
N GLY A 569 11.79 -34.83 0.89
CA GLY A 569 12.55 -34.73 2.12
C GLY A 569 11.76 -35.12 3.37
N LEU A 570 10.51 -34.70 3.49
CA LEU A 570 9.64 -35.08 4.62
C LEU A 570 9.34 -36.61 4.59
N ARG A 571 9.02 -37.15 3.43
CA ARG A 571 8.82 -38.60 3.25
C ARG A 571 10.03 -39.38 3.72
N ASP A 572 11.23 -39.07 3.26
CA ASP A 572 12.46 -39.81 3.55
C ASP A 572 12.89 -39.76 5.03
N ARG A 573 12.28 -38.86 5.81
CA ARG A 573 12.51 -38.74 7.25
C ARG A 573 11.52 -39.49 8.11
N MET A 574 10.42 -39.97 7.52
CA MET A 574 9.49 -40.80 8.24
C MET A 574 10.06 -42.22 8.40
N PRO A 575 9.89 -42.82 9.56
CA PRO A 575 10.28 -44.24 9.75
C PRO A 575 9.37 -45.16 8.94
N HIS A 576 9.96 -45.99 8.10
CA HIS A 576 9.27 -46.99 7.26
C HIS A 576 9.48 -48.40 7.79
N SER A 577 8.49 -49.26 7.61
CA SER A 577 8.59 -50.68 7.95
C SER A 577 9.52 -51.41 6.97
N SER A 578 10.35 -52.31 7.47
CA SER A 578 11.22 -53.16 6.64
C SER A 578 10.50 -54.30 5.97
N ASP A 579 9.25 -54.59 6.29
CA ASP A 579 8.46 -55.68 5.76
C ASP A 579 7.92 -55.36 4.36
N SER A 580 8.65 -55.72 3.34
CA SER A 580 8.36 -55.47 1.93
C SER A 580 7.67 -56.69 1.23
N LEU A 581 6.65 -57.27 1.79
CA LEU A 581 6.02 -58.46 1.20
C LEU A 581 4.86 -58.18 0.22
N ALA A 582 4.46 -56.94 -0.03
CA ALA A 582 3.60 -56.60 -1.14
C ALA A 582 3.83 -55.15 -1.55
N SER A 583 4.24 -54.89 -2.77
CA SER A 583 4.30 -53.59 -3.41
C SER A 583 2.90 -52.97 -3.56
N LYS A 584 2.31 -52.50 -2.43
CA LYS A 584 1.06 -51.72 -2.48
C LYS A 584 1.35 -50.36 -2.98
N LYS A 585 0.54 -49.86 -3.92
CA LYS A 585 0.56 -48.47 -4.33
C LYS A 585 0.10 -47.60 -3.16
N ARG A 586 0.80 -46.54 -2.89
CA ARG A 586 0.51 -45.58 -1.81
C ARG A 586 0.63 -44.17 -2.31
N LEU A 587 -0.09 -43.24 -1.67
CA LEU A 587 0.00 -41.81 -1.91
C LEU A 587 0.39 -41.15 -0.62
N PHE A 588 1.49 -40.42 -0.62
CA PHE A 588 1.96 -39.59 0.48
C PHE A 588 1.49 -38.13 0.28
N LEU A 589 0.75 -37.61 1.24
CA LEU A 589 0.15 -36.27 1.21
C LEU A 589 0.72 -35.43 2.34
N VAL A 590 0.91 -34.13 2.08
CA VAL A 590 1.36 -33.16 3.08
C VAL A 590 0.42 -31.98 3.12
N ASN A 591 0.09 -31.54 4.32
CA ASN A 591 -0.66 -30.32 4.57
C ASN A 591 0.28 -29.25 5.17
N PRO A 592 0.58 -28.16 4.46
CA PRO A 592 1.45 -27.10 4.97
C PRO A 592 0.75 -26.11 5.89
N TRP A 593 -0.55 -26.28 6.17
CA TRP A 593 -1.36 -25.30 6.90
C TRP A 593 -1.65 -25.75 8.33
N SER A 594 -1.84 -24.80 9.23
CA SER A 594 -2.03 -25.04 10.67
C SER A 594 -3.38 -25.63 11.08
N GLY A 595 -4.32 -25.76 10.17
CA GLY A 595 -5.58 -26.47 10.39
C GLY A 595 -5.69 -27.71 9.48
N PRO A 596 -6.59 -28.67 9.81
CA PRO A 596 -6.81 -29.84 8.96
C PRO A 596 -7.31 -29.41 7.59
N ARG A 597 -6.86 -30.11 6.55
CA ARG A 597 -7.24 -29.88 5.16
C ARG A 597 -8.02 -31.06 4.59
N ARG A 598 -9.22 -30.80 4.07
CA ARG A 598 -10.03 -31.79 3.36
C ARG A 598 -9.77 -31.66 1.87
N LEU A 599 -9.36 -32.80 1.23
CA LEU A 599 -8.96 -32.84 -0.17
C LEU A 599 -9.78 -33.85 -0.92
N LEU A 600 -10.21 -33.50 -2.13
CA LEU A 600 -10.69 -34.42 -3.15
C LEU A 600 -9.50 -34.87 -4.01
N LEU A 601 -9.32 -36.19 -4.16
CA LEU A 601 -8.36 -36.80 -5.07
C LEU A 601 -9.12 -37.68 -6.02
N GLU A 602 -8.95 -37.46 -7.30
CA GLU A 602 -9.71 -38.14 -8.33
C GLU A 602 -8.84 -39.08 -9.16
N ASN A 603 -9.48 -40.18 -9.60
CA ASN A 603 -8.86 -41.15 -10.51
C ASN A 603 -7.53 -41.71 -9.99
N LEU A 604 -7.40 -41.88 -8.65
CA LEU A 604 -6.19 -42.50 -8.10
C LEU A 604 -6.03 -43.91 -8.61
N PRO A 605 -4.82 -44.33 -8.99
CA PRO A 605 -4.58 -45.71 -9.51
C PRO A 605 -4.52 -46.74 -8.38
N LEU A 606 -5.54 -46.73 -7.52
CA LEU A 606 -5.77 -47.65 -6.42
C LEU A 606 -7.00 -48.51 -6.71
N GLN A 607 -7.07 -49.71 -6.12
CA GLN A 607 -8.23 -50.59 -6.30
C GLN A 607 -9.36 -50.26 -5.33
N ALA A 608 -9.01 -50.04 -4.08
CA ALA A 608 -9.95 -49.65 -3.04
C ALA A 608 -9.24 -48.93 -1.90
N VAL A 609 -9.98 -48.12 -1.12
CA VAL A 609 -9.46 -47.43 0.05
C VAL A 609 -10.45 -47.58 1.21
N GLU A 610 -9.95 -47.83 2.41
CA GLU A 610 -10.76 -48.00 3.62
C GLU A 610 -11.25 -46.66 4.14
N GLU A 611 -12.57 -46.50 4.32
CA GLU A 611 -13.20 -45.35 4.93
C GLU A 611 -13.24 -45.51 6.45
N SER A 612 -12.40 -44.78 7.19
CA SER A 612 -12.42 -44.78 8.65
C SER A 612 -11.78 -43.51 9.20
N GLU A 613 -12.04 -43.20 10.46
CA GLU A 613 -11.37 -42.11 11.17
C GLU A 613 -9.86 -42.36 11.32
N SER A 614 -9.47 -43.64 11.50
CA SER A 614 -8.06 -44.03 11.64
C SER A 614 -7.28 -43.82 10.36
N THR A 615 -7.88 -44.06 9.19
CA THR A 615 -7.26 -43.84 7.87
C THR A 615 -7.44 -42.44 7.37
N ARG A 616 -8.21 -41.59 8.07
CA ARG A 616 -8.52 -40.21 7.65
C ARG A 616 -9.22 -40.13 6.29
N VAL A 617 -9.85 -41.20 5.84
CA VAL A 617 -10.63 -41.26 4.60
C VAL A 617 -12.10 -40.98 4.93
N TYR A 618 -12.59 -39.85 4.43
CA TYR A 618 -13.95 -39.40 4.67
C TYR A 618 -14.99 -40.06 3.77
N ALA A 619 -14.64 -40.18 2.48
CA ALA A 619 -15.50 -40.88 1.49
C ALA A 619 -14.65 -41.46 0.36
N SER A 620 -15.08 -42.55 -0.24
CA SER A 620 -14.39 -43.12 -1.40
C SER A 620 -15.38 -43.77 -2.39
N HIS A 621 -15.00 -43.78 -3.68
CA HIS A 621 -15.76 -44.43 -4.75
C HIS A 621 -14.82 -45.03 -5.78
N SER A 622 -14.87 -46.36 -5.91
CA SER A 622 -14.10 -47.11 -6.91
C SER A 622 -14.90 -47.20 -8.22
N HIS A 623 -14.26 -46.98 -9.35
CA HIS A 623 -14.83 -47.08 -10.67
C HIS A 623 -13.76 -47.49 -11.69
N SER A 624 -14.16 -47.80 -12.92
CA SER A 624 -13.24 -48.17 -13.99
C SER A 624 -13.04 -46.97 -14.93
N GLN A 625 -11.80 -46.72 -15.29
CA GLN A 625 -11.43 -45.77 -16.33
C GLN A 625 -10.68 -46.55 -17.42
N GLY A 626 -11.36 -46.90 -18.50
CA GLY A 626 -10.86 -47.93 -19.43
C GLY A 626 -10.70 -49.30 -18.74
N ASP A 627 -9.52 -49.89 -18.90
CA ASP A 627 -9.20 -51.20 -18.26
C ASP A 627 -8.59 -51.08 -16.86
N GLN A 628 -8.43 -49.85 -16.33
CA GLN A 628 -7.85 -49.63 -15.01
C GLN A 628 -8.92 -49.34 -13.96
N ALA A 629 -8.80 -50.01 -12.80
CA ALA A 629 -9.55 -49.64 -11.62
C ALA A 629 -8.93 -48.34 -11.00
N VAL A 630 -9.79 -47.36 -10.73
CA VAL A 630 -9.40 -46.11 -10.12
C VAL A 630 -10.37 -45.76 -8.99
N VAL A 631 -9.91 -44.89 -8.06
CA VAL A 631 -10.70 -44.49 -6.91
C VAL A 631 -10.75 -42.98 -6.82
N ASP A 632 -11.95 -42.41 -6.66
CA ASP A 632 -12.13 -41.06 -6.18
C ASP A 632 -12.23 -41.10 -4.66
N VAL A 633 -11.44 -40.27 -3.98
CA VAL A 633 -11.37 -40.26 -2.50
C VAL A 633 -11.35 -38.85 -1.92
N VAL A 634 -12.05 -38.67 -0.81
CA VAL A 634 -11.94 -37.49 0.03
C VAL A 634 -11.20 -37.87 1.30
N VAL A 635 -10.14 -37.08 1.61
CA VAL A 635 -9.27 -37.34 2.76
C VAL A 635 -9.12 -36.10 3.64
N ASP A 636 -8.89 -36.29 4.93
CA ASP A 636 -8.60 -35.25 5.92
C ASP A 636 -7.13 -35.31 6.32
N VAL A 637 -6.30 -34.41 5.74
CA VAL A 637 -4.87 -34.31 6.07
C VAL A 637 -4.70 -33.49 7.34
N PRO A 638 -3.96 -33.97 8.37
CA PRO A 638 -3.80 -33.28 9.66
C PRO A 638 -3.16 -31.90 9.54
N PRO A 639 -3.29 -31.05 10.56
CA PRO A 639 -2.64 -29.73 10.62
C PRO A 639 -1.12 -29.82 10.51
N MET A 640 -0.51 -29.05 9.62
CA MET A 640 0.94 -29.09 9.34
C MET A 640 1.45 -30.53 9.44
N GLY A 641 0.80 -31.43 8.71
CA GLY A 641 0.97 -32.86 8.90
C GLY A 641 1.02 -33.63 7.60
N ILE A 642 1.10 -34.91 7.77
CA ILE A 642 1.22 -35.91 6.69
C ILE A 642 0.13 -36.97 6.77
N LEU A 643 -0.21 -37.52 5.61
CA LEU A 643 -1.14 -38.62 5.49
C LEU A 643 -0.65 -39.59 4.38
N GLN A 644 -0.61 -40.89 4.68
CA GLN A 644 -0.36 -41.93 3.70
C GLN A 644 -1.68 -42.66 3.41
N VAL A 645 -2.10 -42.63 2.16
CA VAL A 645 -3.26 -43.36 1.65
C VAL A 645 -2.77 -44.61 0.94
N SER A 646 -3.21 -45.78 1.38
CA SER A 646 -2.78 -47.05 0.83
C SER A 646 -3.91 -47.81 0.13
N ASP A 647 -3.54 -48.65 -0.83
CA ASP A 647 -4.45 -49.58 -1.48
C ASP A 647 -4.87 -50.71 -0.53
N GLU A 648 -6.18 -50.89 -0.38
CA GLU A 648 -6.75 -51.98 0.44
C GLU A 648 -7.23 -53.13 -0.41
N THR A 649 -6.81 -54.34 -0.05
CA THR A 649 -7.20 -55.57 -0.75
C THR A 649 -8.52 -56.14 -0.25
N ARG A 650 -9.10 -55.63 0.86
CA ARG A 650 -10.34 -56.15 1.42
C ARG A 650 -11.56 -55.39 0.92
N VAL A 651 -12.55 -56.10 0.38
CA VAL A 651 -13.85 -55.54 0.02
C VAL A 651 -14.66 -55.26 1.29
N ILE A 652 -14.69 -54.02 1.71
CA ILE A 652 -15.51 -53.57 2.85
C ILE A 652 -16.93 -53.31 2.37
N LYS A 653 -17.95 -53.76 3.08
CA LYS A 653 -19.35 -53.43 2.80
C LYS A 653 -19.56 -51.92 3.00
N LYS A 654 -19.64 -51.20 1.88
CA LYS A 654 -19.83 -49.71 1.92
C LYS A 654 -21.29 -49.37 2.17
N LYS A 655 -21.51 -48.35 3.01
CA LYS A 655 -22.79 -47.66 3.15
C LYS A 655 -23.12 -46.98 1.82
N LYS A 656 -24.31 -47.24 1.25
CA LYS A 656 -24.71 -46.50 0.03
C LYS A 656 -24.89 -45.02 0.35
N LEU A 657 -23.95 -44.22 -0.10
CA LEU A 657 -24.07 -42.75 -0.04
C LEU A 657 -24.88 -42.26 -1.25
N PRO A 658 -25.71 -41.21 -1.09
CA PRO A 658 -26.43 -40.61 -2.21
C PRO A 658 -25.44 -39.97 -3.19
N LEU A 659 -25.82 -39.89 -4.47
CA LEU A 659 -25.06 -39.18 -5.48
C LEU A 659 -24.97 -37.67 -5.15
N ILE A 660 -23.87 -37.01 -5.50
CA ILE A 660 -23.73 -35.56 -5.36
C ILE A 660 -24.59 -34.85 -6.42
N ALA A 661 -24.55 -35.27 -7.68
CA ALA A 661 -25.48 -34.80 -8.69
C ALA A 661 -26.75 -35.68 -8.63
N ARG A 662 -27.81 -35.17 -8.02
CA ARG A 662 -29.03 -35.94 -7.72
C ARG A 662 -30.08 -35.89 -8.82
N GLU A 663 -30.25 -34.71 -9.42
CA GLU A 663 -31.23 -34.40 -10.45
C GLU A 663 -30.59 -33.49 -11.50
N PRO A 664 -31.16 -33.36 -12.69
CA PRO A 664 -30.71 -32.36 -13.66
C PRO A 664 -30.69 -30.96 -13.04
N GLY A 665 -29.51 -30.32 -13.01
CA GLY A 665 -29.37 -28.98 -12.48
C GLY A 665 -29.35 -28.87 -10.94
N VAL A 666 -29.04 -29.98 -10.21
CA VAL A 666 -28.87 -29.96 -8.74
C VAL A 666 -27.59 -30.67 -8.33
N LEU A 667 -26.76 -29.97 -7.58
CA LEU A 667 -25.61 -30.57 -6.84
C LEU A 667 -25.89 -30.50 -5.34
N GLY A 668 -25.72 -31.61 -4.61
CA GLY A 668 -25.95 -31.58 -3.17
C GLY A 668 -25.11 -32.58 -2.39
N ASN A 669 -24.51 -32.11 -1.30
CA ASN A 669 -23.85 -32.89 -0.27
C ASN A 669 -24.52 -32.68 1.11
N GLU A 670 -23.82 -32.94 2.20
CA GLU A 670 -24.34 -32.77 3.57
C GLU A 670 -24.34 -31.31 4.05
N PHE A 671 -23.72 -30.35 3.35
CA PHE A 671 -23.58 -28.96 3.74
C PHE A 671 -24.20 -27.97 2.77
N ILE A 672 -24.20 -28.28 1.48
CA ILE A 672 -24.66 -27.43 0.41
C ILE A 672 -25.58 -28.19 -0.53
N GLU A 673 -26.68 -27.56 -0.93
CA GLU A 673 -27.47 -27.95 -2.08
C GLU A 673 -27.55 -26.74 -3.03
N ALA A 674 -26.99 -26.86 -4.23
CA ALA A 674 -26.93 -25.84 -5.26
C ALA A 674 -27.91 -26.19 -6.39
N HIS A 675 -28.79 -25.26 -6.71
CA HIS A 675 -29.78 -25.37 -7.78
C HIS A 675 -29.42 -24.46 -8.96
N PHE A 676 -29.48 -24.98 -10.17
CA PHE A 676 -29.16 -24.27 -11.39
C PHE A 676 -30.40 -24.11 -12.28
N ASP A 677 -30.50 -22.97 -12.94
CA ASP A 677 -31.53 -22.75 -13.94
C ASP A 677 -31.09 -23.36 -15.27
N LEU A 678 -31.85 -24.34 -15.74
CA LEU A 678 -31.50 -25.10 -16.95
C LEU A 678 -31.55 -24.27 -18.23
N ALA A 679 -32.34 -23.19 -18.24
CA ALA A 679 -32.47 -22.31 -19.40
C ALA A 679 -31.29 -21.32 -19.54
N SER A 680 -30.59 -21.02 -18.45
CA SER A 680 -29.53 -20.02 -18.42
C SER A 680 -28.21 -20.53 -17.86
N GLY A 681 -28.20 -21.67 -17.16
CA GLY A 681 -26.99 -22.15 -16.46
C GLY A 681 -26.58 -21.31 -15.24
N ARG A 682 -27.34 -20.30 -14.85
CA ARG A 682 -27.07 -19.49 -13.65
C ARG A 682 -27.27 -20.28 -12.36
N LEU A 683 -26.57 -19.93 -11.33
CA LEU A 683 -26.83 -20.41 -9.98
C LEU A 683 -28.13 -19.76 -9.46
N LYS A 684 -29.22 -20.52 -9.46
CA LYS A 684 -30.53 -20.09 -9.01
C LYS A 684 -30.56 -19.87 -7.49
N GLY A 685 -29.86 -20.74 -6.76
CA GLY A 685 -29.76 -20.60 -5.33
C GLY A 685 -28.86 -21.67 -4.69
N THR A 686 -28.33 -21.32 -3.52
CA THR A 686 -27.64 -22.27 -2.62
C THR A 686 -28.44 -22.40 -1.33
N TYR A 687 -28.52 -23.60 -0.81
CA TYR A 687 -29.28 -23.95 0.38
C TYR A 687 -28.39 -24.74 1.35
N ALA A 688 -28.60 -24.54 2.65
CA ALA A 688 -27.95 -25.32 3.69
C ALA A 688 -29.00 -26.19 4.40
N PRO A 689 -28.68 -27.44 4.84
CA PRO A 689 -29.63 -28.37 5.42
C PRO A 689 -30.40 -27.84 6.65
N ASN A 690 -29.76 -26.96 7.42
CA ASN A 690 -30.28 -26.40 8.66
C ASN A 690 -30.95 -25.02 8.48
N HIS A 691 -31.07 -24.55 7.25
CA HIS A 691 -31.64 -23.23 7.00
C HIS A 691 -32.66 -23.29 5.85
N ARG A 692 -33.87 -22.78 6.11
CA ARG A 692 -34.91 -22.66 5.07
C ARG A 692 -34.72 -21.36 4.31
N GLY A 693 -34.45 -21.45 3.05
CA GLY A 693 -34.35 -20.30 2.16
C GLY A 693 -33.09 -20.31 1.29
N ASN A 694 -33.13 -19.53 0.24
CA ASN A 694 -32.00 -19.34 -0.63
C ASN A 694 -30.96 -18.44 0.07
N ARG A 695 -29.73 -18.90 0.17
CA ARG A 695 -28.60 -18.16 0.78
C ARG A 695 -27.98 -17.20 -0.23
N LEU A 696 -27.51 -17.73 -1.35
CA LEU A 696 -26.90 -16.99 -2.43
C LEU A 696 -27.42 -17.43 -3.78
N SER A 697 -27.49 -16.50 -4.70
CA SER A 697 -27.64 -16.75 -6.14
C SER A 697 -26.53 -16.03 -6.91
N GLY A 698 -26.24 -16.50 -8.13
CA GLY A 698 -25.17 -15.94 -8.93
C GLY A 698 -25.40 -16.10 -10.43
N MET A 699 -24.86 -15.16 -11.20
CA MET A 699 -24.92 -15.20 -12.66
C MET A 699 -23.69 -14.54 -13.27
N LEU A 700 -23.30 -15.05 -14.42
CA LEU A 700 -22.35 -14.37 -15.29
C LEU A 700 -23.06 -13.26 -16.07
N ALA A 701 -22.53 -12.07 -16.10
CA ALA A 701 -23.15 -10.94 -16.79
C ALA A 701 -22.13 -9.94 -17.33
N VAL A 702 -22.45 -9.32 -18.44
CA VAL A 702 -21.80 -8.10 -18.92
C VAL A 702 -22.64 -6.92 -18.42
N ARG A 703 -22.01 -6.03 -17.66
CA ARG A 703 -22.62 -4.74 -17.33
C ARG A 703 -22.57 -3.85 -18.56
N LEU A 704 -23.72 -3.37 -19.00
CA LEU A 704 -23.87 -2.55 -20.20
C LEU A 704 -23.80 -1.06 -19.86
N PRO A 705 -23.38 -0.21 -20.80
CA PRO A 705 -23.38 1.25 -20.63
C PRO A 705 -24.77 1.78 -20.30
N GLU A 706 -24.81 2.83 -19.49
CA GLU A 706 -26.07 3.51 -19.17
C GLU A 706 -26.58 4.27 -20.39
N HIS A 707 -27.80 3.98 -20.82
CA HIS A 707 -28.50 4.71 -21.88
C HIS A 707 -29.61 5.57 -21.26
N GLY A 708 -29.41 6.90 -21.24
CA GLY A 708 -30.39 7.86 -20.70
C GLY A 708 -30.47 7.88 -19.17
N SER A 709 -31.64 8.21 -18.64
CA SER A 709 -31.92 8.28 -17.19
C SER A 709 -32.21 6.92 -16.53
N GLY A 710 -32.12 5.82 -17.27
CA GLY A 710 -32.25 4.46 -16.75
C GLY A 710 -30.96 4.01 -16.05
N GLY A 711 -31.08 3.23 -14.95
CA GLY A 711 -29.93 2.62 -14.27
C GLY A 711 -29.18 1.63 -15.17
N ALA A 712 -28.02 1.13 -14.67
CA ALA A 712 -27.22 0.16 -15.38
C ALA A 712 -28.00 -1.11 -15.73
N SER A 713 -27.89 -1.57 -16.98
CA SER A 713 -28.46 -2.83 -17.45
C SER A 713 -27.38 -3.92 -17.50
N TYR A 714 -27.80 -5.18 -17.56
CA TYR A 714 -26.93 -6.35 -17.61
C TYR A 714 -27.36 -7.32 -18.71
N SER A 715 -26.40 -7.96 -19.35
CA SER A 715 -26.67 -9.03 -20.29
C SER A 715 -27.40 -10.20 -19.64
N GLN A 716 -28.05 -10.99 -20.45
CA GLN A 716 -28.71 -12.23 -20.02
C GLN A 716 -27.89 -13.43 -20.43
N MET A 717 -27.91 -14.48 -19.60
CA MET A 717 -27.36 -15.80 -19.92
C MET A 717 -28.43 -16.62 -20.64
N LYS A 718 -28.05 -17.28 -21.73
CA LYS A 718 -28.91 -18.21 -22.47
C LYS A 718 -28.16 -19.51 -22.71
N ALA A 719 -28.54 -20.57 -22.00
CA ALA A 719 -27.89 -21.86 -22.15
C ALA A 719 -28.26 -22.51 -23.48
N THR A 720 -27.26 -23.02 -24.19
CA THR A 720 -27.38 -23.82 -25.40
C THR A 720 -27.27 -25.32 -25.10
N GLY A 721 -26.68 -25.67 -23.95
CA GLY A 721 -26.52 -27.08 -23.54
C GLY A 721 -26.15 -27.22 -22.06
N MET A 722 -26.48 -28.41 -21.53
CA MET A 722 -26.06 -28.86 -20.20
C MET A 722 -25.48 -30.26 -20.33
N LYS A 723 -24.34 -30.53 -19.70
CA LYS A 723 -23.69 -31.82 -19.68
C LYS A 723 -23.34 -32.21 -18.26
N LEU A 724 -23.75 -33.42 -17.86
CA LEU A 724 -23.31 -34.03 -16.61
C LEU A 724 -21.92 -34.63 -16.85
N LEU A 725 -20.88 -34.03 -16.33
CA LEU A 725 -19.49 -34.49 -16.50
C LEU A 725 -19.14 -35.61 -15.56
N LYS A 726 -19.58 -35.52 -14.30
CA LYS A 726 -19.36 -36.57 -13.29
C LYS A 726 -20.52 -36.62 -12.30
N SER A 727 -20.92 -37.86 -11.93
CA SER A 727 -21.92 -38.08 -10.91
C SER A 727 -21.60 -39.39 -10.16
N ASN A 728 -21.09 -39.22 -8.93
CA ASN A 728 -20.87 -40.34 -8.03
C ASN A 728 -21.09 -39.88 -6.56
N PRO A 729 -20.99 -40.77 -5.57
CA PRO A 729 -21.18 -40.40 -4.17
C PRO A 729 -20.12 -39.45 -3.59
N VAL A 730 -18.97 -39.30 -4.26
CA VAL A 730 -17.83 -38.48 -3.80
C VAL A 730 -17.81 -37.09 -4.44
N VAL A 731 -18.09 -37.04 -5.76
CA VAL A 731 -18.04 -35.77 -6.51
C VAL A 731 -19.14 -35.71 -7.58
N GLY A 732 -19.69 -34.52 -7.77
CA GLY A 732 -20.60 -34.17 -8.87
C GLY A 732 -20.12 -32.94 -9.61
N ARG A 733 -20.23 -33.01 -10.98
CA ARG A 733 -19.85 -31.90 -11.88
C ARG A 733 -20.86 -31.70 -12.98
N ILE A 734 -21.29 -30.51 -13.19
CA ILE A 734 -22.23 -30.11 -14.23
C ILE A 734 -21.59 -28.97 -15.05
N LEU A 735 -21.59 -29.13 -16.37
CA LEU A 735 -21.14 -28.10 -17.33
C LEU A 735 -22.35 -27.49 -18.02
N PHE A 736 -22.45 -26.18 -18.02
CA PHE A 736 -23.36 -25.40 -18.86
C PHE A 736 -22.58 -24.67 -19.94
N GLN A 737 -23.10 -24.68 -21.16
CA GLN A 737 -22.61 -23.92 -22.31
C GLN A 737 -23.68 -22.99 -22.81
N GLY A 738 -23.32 -21.78 -23.25
CA GLY A 738 -24.34 -20.84 -23.72
C GLY A 738 -23.76 -19.50 -24.17
N ASP A 739 -24.66 -18.56 -24.36
CA ASP A 739 -24.39 -17.23 -24.90
C ASP A 739 -24.76 -16.15 -23.88
N LEU A 740 -23.95 -15.09 -23.82
CA LEU A 740 -24.29 -13.83 -23.19
C LEU A 740 -24.97 -12.94 -24.23
N VAL A 741 -26.21 -12.53 -23.96
CA VAL A 741 -27.00 -11.78 -24.93
C VAL A 741 -27.52 -10.46 -24.36
N ASP A 742 -27.58 -9.43 -25.24
CA ASP A 742 -28.29 -8.19 -25.00
C ASP A 742 -29.41 -8.07 -26.07
N GLY A 743 -30.64 -8.35 -25.64
CA GLY A 743 -31.76 -8.49 -26.55
C GLY A 743 -31.52 -9.61 -27.59
N SER A 744 -31.30 -9.24 -28.84
CA SER A 744 -30.98 -10.15 -29.94
C SER A 744 -29.50 -10.28 -30.26
N THR A 745 -28.63 -9.48 -29.60
CA THR A 745 -27.20 -9.42 -29.90
C THR A 745 -26.44 -10.36 -28.97
N THR A 746 -25.62 -11.23 -29.53
CA THR A 746 -24.69 -12.07 -28.78
C THR A 746 -23.42 -11.28 -28.48
N LEU A 747 -23.07 -11.17 -27.20
CA LEU A 747 -21.91 -10.46 -26.69
C LEU A 747 -20.70 -11.37 -26.51
N GLY A 748 -20.90 -12.67 -26.46
CA GLY A 748 -19.86 -13.69 -26.31
C GLY A 748 -20.44 -15.04 -25.87
N HIS A 749 -19.56 -16.01 -25.75
CA HIS A 749 -19.89 -17.38 -25.38
C HIS A 749 -19.33 -17.71 -24.01
N TYR A 750 -20.00 -18.55 -23.24
CA TYR A 750 -19.54 -19.03 -21.94
C TYR A 750 -19.64 -20.56 -21.82
N GLU A 751 -18.71 -21.10 -21.05
CA GLU A 751 -18.77 -22.42 -20.43
C GLU A 751 -18.63 -22.25 -18.93
N ILE A 752 -19.55 -22.81 -18.14
CA ILE A 752 -19.48 -22.78 -16.68
C ILE A 752 -19.57 -24.21 -16.16
N GLU A 753 -18.51 -24.62 -15.47
CA GLU A 753 -18.46 -25.86 -14.73
C GLU A 753 -18.73 -25.61 -13.25
N TYR A 754 -19.71 -26.27 -12.70
CA TYR A 754 -19.99 -26.31 -11.27
C TYR A 754 -19.56 -27.66 -10.69
N SER A 755 -18.76 -27.63 -9.63
CA SER A 755 -18.24 -28.82 -8.97
C SER A 755 -18.51 -28.78 -7.48
N LEU A 756 -18.98 -29.94 -6.93
CA LEU A 756 -19.17 -30.12 -5.49
C LEU A 756 -18.70 -31.51 -5.10
N PHE A 757 -17.98 -31.62 -3.99
CA PHE A 757 -17.57 -32.93 -3.47
C PHE A 757 -18.09 -33.18 -2.05
N ARG A 758 -18.10 -34.43 -1.66
CA ARG A 758 -18.54 -34.90 -0.34
C ARG A 758 -17.71 -34.23 0.77
N GLY A 759 -18.36 -33.64 1.75
CA GLY A 759 -17.69 -32.97 2.87
C GLY A 759 -17.21 -31.55 2.59
N SER A 760 -17.34 -31.05 1.36
CA SER A 760 -17.02 -29.65 1.04
C SER A 760 -18.12 -28.72 1.53
N ARG A 761 -17.70 -27.54 2.04
CA ARG A 761 -18.57 -26.38 2.31
C ARG A 761 -18.39 -25.30 1.24
N VAL A 762 -17.73 -25.62 0.12
CA VAL A 762 -17.49 -24.72 -1.01
C VAL A 762 -18.04 -25.36 -2.28
N LEU A 763 -18.82 -24.60 -3.02
CA LEU A 763 -19.22 -24.89 -4.39
C LEU A 763 -18.18 -24.24 -5.30
N ASP A 764 -17.46 -25.04 -6.08
CA ASP A 764 -16.48 -24.56 -7.06
C ASP A 764 -17.17 -24.13 -8.35
N ILE A 765 -16.70 -23.02 -8.92
CA ILE A 765 -17.21 -22.41 -10.14
C ILE A 765 -16.03 -22.13 -11.05
N ALA A 766 -15.94 -22.84 -12.19
CA ALA A 766 -14.99 -22.55 -13.23
C ALA A 766 -15.71 -21.94 -14.43
N VAL A 767 -15.28 -20.75 -14.87
CA VAL A 767 -15.89 -20.00 -15.96
C VAL A 767 -14.87 -19.84 -17.08
N HIS A 768 -15.26 -20.19 -18.29
CA HIS A 768 -14.49 -19.93 -19.49
C HIS A 768 -15.35 -19.11 -20.47
N CYS A 769 -14.84 -17.98 -20.92
CA CYS A 769 -15.53 -17.09 -21.85
C CYS A 769 -14.69 -16.88 -23.11
N THR A 770 -15.35 -16.85 -24.26
CA THR A 770 -14.72 -16.63 -25.57
C THR A 770 -15.53 -15.67 -26.43
N GLY A 771 -14.87 -15.02 -27.39
CA GLY A 771 -15.51 -14.16 -28.37
C GLY A 771 -16.21 -12.92 -27.77
N LEU A 772 -15.75 -12.46 -26.59
CA LEU A 772 -16.37 -11.35 -25.88
C LEU A 772 -16.15 -10.02 -26.61
N GLN A 773 -17.25 -9.39 -26.99
CA GLN A 773 -17.25 -8.07 -27.61
C GLN A 773 -17.46 -6.98 -26.53
N LEU A 774 -16.38 -6.67 -25.81
CA LEU A 774 -16.35 -5.59 -24.84
C LEU A 774 -15.57 -4.40 -25.44
N PRO A 775 -16.00 -3.15 -25.23
CA PRO A 775 -15.15 -2.01 -25.53
C PRO A 775 -13.86 -2.04 -24.71
N ALA A 776 -12.85 -1.30 -25.17
CA ALA A 776 -11.51 -1.32 -24.60
C ALA A 776 -11.52 -1.31 -23.05
N ALA A 777 -10.67 -2.12 -22.46
CA ALA A 777 -10.69 -2.66 -21.09
C ALA A 777 -10.70 -1.67 -19.90
N ASN A 778 -10.71 -0.36 -20.15
CA ASN A 778 -10.51 0.66 -19.11
C ASN A 778 -11.80 1.31 -18.61
N ASP A 779 -12.96 0.85 -19.03
CA ASP A 779 -14.22 1.43 -18.58
C ASP A 779 -14.83 0.60 -17.44
N LEU A 780 -14.62 1.06 -16.18
CA LEU A 780 -15.28 0.51 -14.99
C LEU A 780 -16.82 0.61 -15.04
N LYS A 781 -17.39 1.15 -16.10
CA LYS A 781 -18.82 1.21 -16.37
C LYS A 781 -19.31 0.07 -17.26
N HIS A 782 -18.42 -0.55 -18.04
CA HIS A 782 -18.72 -1.64 -18.97
C HIS A 782 -17.72 -2.80 -18.78
N TYR A 783 -18.16 -3.90 -18.16
CA TYR A 783 -17.28 -5.00 -17.77
C TYR A 783 -18.01 -6.33 -17.67
N LEU A 784 -17.27 -7.43 -17.80
CA LEU A 784 -17.73 -8.76 -17.46
C LEU A 784 -17.61 -8.99 -15.95
N CYS A 785 -18.62 -9.60 -15.32
CA CYS A 785 -18.60 -9.90 -13.91
C CYS A 785 -19.34 -11.20 -13.57
N TRP A 786 -18.95 -11.79 -12.43
CA TRP A 786 -19.83 -12.67 -11.69
C TRP A 786 -20.66 -11.83 -10.72
N ARG A 787 -21.97 -11.82 -10.93
CA ARG A 787 -22.92 -11.06 -10.12
C ARG A 787 -23.53 -11.95 -9.06
N THR A 788 -23.24 -11.67 -7.81
CA THR A 788 -23.75 -12.38 -6.63
C THR A 788 -24.88 -11.60 -6.00
N ALA A 789 -25.93 -12.30 -5.56
CA ALA A 789 -27.01 -11.72 -4.77
C ALA A 789 -27.30 -12.60 -3.55
N TRP A 790 -27.62 -11.94 -2.41
CA TRP A 790 -27.98 -12.62 -1.16
C TRP A 790 -29.39 -12.23 -0.70
N ALA A 791 -29.91 -12.94 0.31
CA ALA A 791 -31.33 -12.86 0.65
C ALA A 791 -31.69 -11.59 1.46
N ASN A 792 -30.87 -11.23 2.43
CA ASN A 792 -31.21 -10.21 3.42
C ASN A 792 -30.53 -8.88 3.14
N ILE A 793 -31.31 -7.79 3.05
CA ILE A 793 -30.81 -6.43 2.84
C ILE A 793 -29.88 -5.94 3.97
N SER A 794 -30.08 -6.45 5.19
CA SER A 794 -29.23 -6.12 6.35
C SER A 794 -27.91 -6.89 6.41
N GLY A 795 -27.63 -7.76 5.43
CA GLY A 795 -26.38 -8.50 5.35
C GLY A 795 -25.16 -7.57 5.27
N ILE A 796 -24.21 -7.79 6.16
CA ILE A 796 -22.97 -6.99 6.23
C ILE A 796 -21.91 -7.65 5.34
N VAL A 797 -21.55 -6.98 4.26
CA VAL A 797 -20.45 -7.43 3.40
C VAL A 797 -19.12 -6.95 3.96
N SER A 798 -18.19 -7.88 4.15
CA SER A 798 -16.86 -7.61 4.67
C SER A 798 -15.77 -8.13 3.75
N LEU A 799 -14.64 -7.43 3.72
CA LEU A 799 -13.41 -7.79 3.03
C LEU A 799 -12.41 -8.35 4.04
N TRP A 800 -11.73 -9.42 3.67
CA TRP A 800 -10.64 -9.98 4.45
C TRP A 800 -9.32 -9.64 3.77
N GLN A 801 -8.58 -8.71 4.35
CA GLN A 801 -7.30 -8.25 3.83
C GLN A 801 -6.28 -8.19 4.96
N HIS A 802 -5.03 -8.60 4.69
CA HIS A 802 -3.91 -8.50 5.65
C HIS A 802 -4.25 -9.01 7.06
N GLY A 803 -5.06 -10.07 7.13
CA GLY A 803 -5.47 -10.66 8.40
C GLY A 803 -6.55 -9.90 9.18
N THR A 804 -7.16 -8.88 8.61
CA THR A 804 -8.30 -8.19 9.22
C THR A 804 -9.54 -8.25 8.37
N LYS A 805 -10.68 -8.18 9.07
CA LYS A 805 -12.00 -8.07 8.48
C LYS A 805 -12.45 -6.61 8.54
N THR A 806 -12.74 -6.01 7.39
CA THR A 806 -13.25 -4.63 7.29
C THR A 806 -14.55 -4.62 6.50
N THR A 807 -15.51 -3.76 6.89
CA THR A 807 -16.77 -3.62 6.16
C THR A 807 -16.53 -3.06 4.77
N MET A 808 -17.11 -3.71 3.77
CA MET A 808 -17.00 -3.26 2.38
C MET A 808 -17.87 -2.03 2.15
N PRO A 809 -17.30 -0.91 1.71
CA PRO A 809 -18.10 0.26 1.33
C PRO A 809 -18.85 0.02 0.01
N THR A 810 -19.87 0.84 -0.25
CA THR A 810 -20.52 0.90 -1.58
C THR A 810 -19.51 1.37 -2.63
N GLY A 811 -19.54 0.77 -3.83
CA GLY A 811 -18.62 1.02 -4.92
C GLY A 811 -17.51 -0.03 -5.01
N TRP A 812 -16.38 0.32 -5.62
CA TRP A 812 -15.28 -0.59 -5.89
C TRP A 812 -14.42 -0.84 -4.65
N SER A 813 -14.00 -2.08 -4.48
CA SER A 813 -13.04 -2.51 -3.47
C SER A 813 -12.10 -3.56 -4.04
N TYR A 814 -10.91 -3.68 -3.43
CA TYR A 814 -9.91 -4.69 -3.77
C TYR A 814 -9.91 -5.78 -2.70
N CYS A 815 -10.06 -7.03 -3.09
CA CYS A 815 -9.93 -8.17 -2.18
C CYS A 815 -9.69 -9.47 -2.95
N PRO A 816 -8.45 -9.93 -3.16
CA PRO A 816 -8.20 -11.17 -3.89
C PRO A 816 -8.43 -12.43 -3.07
N SER A 817 -8.60 -12.31 -1.75
CA SER A 817 -8.59 -13.44 -0.83
C SER A 817 -9.98 -13.96 -0.46
N LEU A 818 -10.78 -13.18 0.25
CA LEU A 818 -12.03 -13.65 0.84
C LEU A 818 -13.00 -12.49 1.09
N LEU A 819 -14.24 -12.65 0.63
CA LEU A 819 -15.36 -11.78 1.02
C LEU A 819 -16.32 -12.59 1.89
N GLU A 820 -16.86 -11.94 2.90
CA GLU A 820 -17.85 -12.51 3.81
C GLU A 820 -19.13 -11.67 3.78
N ILE A 821 -20.26 -12.33 3.68
CA ILE A 821 -21.59 -11.75 3.86
C ILE A 821 -22.12 -12.33 5.17
N ASP A 822 -22.28 -11.47 6.18
CA ASP A 822 -22.74 -11.85 7.53
C ASP A 822 -24.23 -11.49 7.66
N GLU A 823 -25.08 -12.52 7.74
CA GLU A 823 -26.53 -12.42 7.94
C GLU A 823 -26.86 -13.03 9.28
N ALA A 824 -26.74 -12.29 10.38
CA ALA A 824 -27.12 -12.62 11.75
C ALA A 824 -26.97 -14.10 12.20
N ASP A 825 -27.68 -15.03 11.53
CA ASP A 825 -27.74 -16.45 11.89
C ASP A 825 -26.81 -17.35 11.06
N HIS A 826 -26.23 -16.82 9.96
CA HIS A 826 -25.42 -17.59 9.02
C HIS A 826 -24.46 -16.71 8.21
N ARG A 827 -23.49 -17.34 7.57
CA ARG A 827 -22.45 -16.64 6.81
C ARG A 827 -22.22 -17.26 5.46
N GLU A 828 -22.16 -16.39 4.46
CA GLU A 828 -21.79 -16.73 3.10
C GLU A 828 -20.41 -16.15 2.80
N TYR A 829 -19.70 -16.88 1.97
CA TYR A 829 -18.36 -16.51 1.56
C TYR A 829 -18.22 -16.57 0.04
N LEU A 830 -17.58 -15.56 -0.52
CA LEU A 830 -17.03 -15.63 -1.86
C LEU A 830 -15.51 -15.81 -1.73
N LEU A 831 -14.98 -16.86 -2.34
CA LEU A 831 -13.56 -17.18 -2.39
C LEU A 831 -13.05 -16.82 -3.79
N PRO A 832 -12.54 -15.60 -4.01
CA PRO A 832 -12.22 -15.10 -5.34
C PRO A 832 -11.03 -15.79 -6.02
N ASN A 833 -10.14 -16.41 -5.23
CA ASN A 833 -8.93 -17.07 -5.72
C ASN A 833 -8.08 -16.17 -6.64
N GLY A 834 -7.90 -14.89 -6.24
CA GLY A 834 -7.12 -13.91 -6.98
C GLY A 834 -7.94 -12.93 -7.82
N LEU A 835 -9.22 -13.18 -8.06
CA LEU A 835 -10.10 -12.14 -8.61
C LEU A 835 -10.20 -10.99 -7.61
N SER A 836 -9.60 -9.86 -7.93
CA SER A 836 -9.28 -8.85 -6.92
C SER A 836 -10.28 -7.71 -6.83
N ARG A 837 -11.08 -7.48 -7.86
CA ARG A 837 -11.96 -6.30 -7.98
C ARG A 837 -13.41 -6.67 -7.75
N HIS A 838 -14.01 -6.02 -6.76
CA HIS A 838 -15.39 -6.24 -6.41
C HIS A 838 -16.12 -4.91 -6.28
N ARG A 839 -17.33 -4.84 -6.81
CA ARG A 839 -18.17 -3.65 -6.74
C ARG A 839 -19.45 -3.96 -5.96
N ARG A 840 -19.57 -3.37 -4.78
CA ARG A 840 -20.85 -3.36 -4.06
C ARG A 840 -21.75 -2.30 -4.70
N LEU A 841 -22.89 -2.72 -5.24
CA LEU A 841 -23.82 -1.82 -5.95
C LEU A 841 -24.84 -1.22 -4.99
N ASP A 842 -25.71 -2.08 -4.49
CA ASP A 842 -26.78 -1.75 -3.58
C ASP A 842 -26.77 -2.71 -2.38
N ASP A 843 -27.88 -2.78 -1.70
CA ASP A 843 -27.99 -3.51 -0.45
C ASP A 843 -27.75 -5.03 -0.59
N ARG A 844 -27.97 -5.62 -1.77
CA ARG A 844 -27.93 -7.08 -1.98
C ARG A 844 -27.16 -7.57 -3.19
N PHE A 845 -26.40 -6.72 -3.88
CA PHE A 845 -25.68 -7.11 -5.08
C PHE A 845 -24.19 -6.79 -5.02
N LEU A 846 -23.40 -7.75 -5.45
CA LEU A 846 -21.97 -7.66 -5.57
C LEU A 846 -21.53 -8.13 -6.95
N ASP A 847 -20.86 -7.29 -7.71
CA ASP A 847 -20.20 -7.66 -8.96
C ASP A 847 -18.72 -7.94 -8.70
N SER A 848 -18.28 -9.16 -8.99
CA SER A 848 -16.85 -9.53 -9.02
C SER A 848 -16.36 -9.45 -10.46
N LEU A 849 -15.42 -8.53 -10.71
CA LEU A 849 -14.88 -8.28 -12.05
C LEU A 849 -14.10 -9.49 -12.55
N LEU A 850 -14.39 -9.91 -13.78
CA LEU A 850 -13.68 -10.96 -14.48
C LEU A 850 -12.82 -10.32 -15.59
N PRO A 851 -11.50 -10.23 -15.42
CA PRO A 851 -10.62 -9.58 -16.40
C PRO A 851 -10.52 -10.37 -17.69
N ILE A 852 -10.73 -9.69 -18.82
CA ILE A 852 -10.69 -10.28 -20.15
C ILE A 852 -9.42 -9.83 -20.87
N VAL A 853 -8.73 -10.80 -21.49
CA VAL A 853 -7.56 -10.55 -22.32
C VAL A 853 -7.81 -11.17 -23.71
N ASN A 854 -7.65 -10.38 -24.75
CA ASN A 854 -7.85 -10.85 -26.15
C ASN A 854 -9.21 -11.51 -26.39
N GLN A 855 -10.29 -10.96 -25.82
CA GLN A 855 -11.67 -11.47 -25.93
C GLN A 855 -11.93 -12.83 -25.24
N GLU A 856 -11.00 -13.30 -24.43
CA GLU A 856 -11.09 -14.56 -23.70
C GLU A 856 -10.79 -14.39 -22.22
N GLY A 857 -11.34 -15.26 -21.38
CA GLY A 857 -11.03 -15.34 -19.96
C GLY A 857 -11.38 -16.68 -19.36
N ALA A 858 -10.51 -17.16 -18.48
CA ALA A 858 -10.74 -18.36 -17.68
C ALA A 858 -10.57 -18.05 -16.20
N PHE A 859 -11.57 -18.39 -15.39
CA PHE A 859 -11.63 -18.03 -13.98
C PHE A 859 -12.07 -19.22 -13.14
N TRP A 860 -11.49 -19.33 -11.94
CA TRP A 860 -11.85 -20.36 -10.98
C TRP A 860 -11.97 -19.73 -9.59
N PHE A 861 -13.16 -19.78 -9.03
CA PHE A 861 -13.51 -19.22 -7.73
C PHE A 861 -14.58 -20.09 -7.03
N GLY A 862 -14.96 -19.74 -5.80
CA GLY A 862 -15.91 -20.57 -5.06
C GLY A 862 -16.90 -19.79 -4.21
N ILE A 863 -18.01 -20.43 -3.89
CA ILE A 863 -19.02 -19.95 -2.94
C ILE A 863 -19.04 -20.88 -1.74
N GLY A 864 -18.75 -20.33 -0.54
CA GLY A 864 -18.73 -21.09 0.71
C GLY A 864 -19.93 -20.80 1.58
N LEU A 865 -20.42 -21.82 2.33
CA LEU A 865 -21.46 -21.66 3.35
C LEU A 865 -20.94 -22.09 4.72
N ASP A 866 -21.10 -21.21 5.72
CA ASP A 866 -20.77 -21.46 7.13
C ASP A 866 -19.39 -22.11 7.34
N LEU A 867 -18.36 -21.52 6.73
CA LEU A 867 -16.99 -22.04 6.79
C LEU A 867 -16.44 -22.01 8.22
N PRO A 868 -15.97 -23.13 8.77
CA PRO A 868 -15.43 -23.17 10.13
C PRO A 868 -14.05 -22.50 10.26
N ARG A 869 -13.30 -22.39 9.15
CA ARG A 869 -11.98 -21.76 9.04
C ARG A 869 -11.89 -20.96 7.74
N PRO A 870 -12.60 -19.80 7.65
CA PRO A 870 -12.73 -19.09 6.37
C PRO A 870 -11.38 -18.69 5.78
N ARG A 871 -10.48 -18.15 6.58
CA ARG A 871 -9.17 -17.69 6.14
C ARG A 871 -8.30 -18.84 5.63
N GLN A 872 -8.25 -19.94 6.35
CA GLN A 872 -7.52 -21.11 5.89
C GLN A 872 -8.13 -21.68 4.60
N THR A 873 -9.47 -21.76 4.52
CA THR A 873 -10.14 -22.27 3.32
C THR A 873 -9.79 -21.44 2.08
N CYS A 874 -9.69 -20.11 2.18
CA CYS A 874 -9.28 -19.32 1.02
C CYS A 874 -7.81 -19.56 0.59
N LEU A 875 -6.96 -20.01 1.50
CA LEU A 875 -5.56 -20.36 1.20
C LEU A 875 -5.43 -21.79 0.65
N ASP A 876 -6.16 -22.76 1.21
CA ASP A 876 -5.91 -24.16 0.94
C ASP A 876 -6.85 -24.81 -0.09
N HIS A 877 -8.08 -24.30 -0.24
CA HIS A 877 -9.11 -24.93 -1.10
C HIS A 877 -8.67 -25.05 -2.55
N PHE A 878 -8.15 -23.97 -3.14
CA PHE A 878 -7.67 -23.94 -4.53
C PHE A 878 -6.20 -24.32 -4.70
N ALA A 879 -5.47 -24.52 -3.61
CA ALA A 879 -4.09 -24.96 -3.68
C ALA A 879 -4.03 -26.41 -4.16
N LYS A 880 -3.12 -26.71 -5.08
CA LYS A 880 -2.89 -28.08 -5.52
C LYS A 880 -2.51 -28.98 -4.33
N PRO A 881 -2.92 -30.26 -4.32
CA PRO A 881 -2.45 -31.21 -3.31
C PRO A 881 -0.93 -31.33 -3.36
N PHE A 882 -0.30 -31.24 -2.19
CA PHE A 882 1.11 -31.57 -2.05
C PHE A 882 1.23 -33.08 -1.85
N SER A 883 1.52 -33.83 -2.94
CA SER A 883 1.48 -35.30 -2.95
C SER A 883 2.61 -35.92 -3.77
N ILE A 884 3.00 -37.13 -3.37
CA ILE A 884 3.95 -37.99 -4.10
C ILE A 884 3.38 -39.39 -4.12
N GLU A 885 3.38 -40.03 -5.29
CA GLU A 885 3.08 -41.44 -5.43
C GLU A 885 4.26 -42.28 -4.96
N GLU A 886 3.97 -43.33 -4.20
CA GLU A 886 4.95 -44.26 -3.65
C GLU A 886 4.62 -45.70 -3.99
N SER A 887 5.66 -46.49 -4.21
CA SER A 887 5.60 -47.97 -4.17
C SER A 887 6.31 -48.53 -2.95
N SER A 888 6.57 -47.74 -1.91
CA SER A 888 7.39 -48.04 -0.74
C SER A 888 6.57 -48.61 0.45
N SER A 889 7.29 -48.91 1.52
CA SER A 889 6.81 -49.50 2.76
C SER A 889 5.86 -48.61 3.56
N GLU A 890 5.06 -49.17 4.42
CA GLU A 890 4.14 -48.47 5.34
C GLU A 890 4.90 -47.69 6.39
N MET A 891 4.39 -46.50 6.76
CA MET A 891 4.94 -45.73 7.86
C MET A 891 4.75 -46.46 9.20
N GLN A 892 5.80 -46.61 9.99
CA GLN A 892 5.74 -47.25 11.32
C GLN A 892 4.90 -46.44 12.33
N THR A 893 4.79 -45.15 12.15
CA THR A 893 4.05 -44.21 13.02
C THR A 893 2.52 -44.27 12.80
N GLY A 894 2.04 -45.13 11.88
CA GLY A 894 0.66 -45.15 11.41
C GLY A 894 0.43 -44.26 10.18
N PRO A 895 -0.80 -44.25 9.63
CA PRO A 895 -1.06 -43.58 8.35
C PRO A 895 -1.01 -42.07 8.38
N SER A 896 -0.98 -41.44 9.55
CA SER A 896 -0.96 -39.98 9.65
C SER A 896 -0.17 -39.46 10.85
N ALA A 897 0.44 -38.28 10.70
CA ALA A 897 1.08 -37.53 11.77
C ALA A 897 0.83 -36.03 11.61
N TRP A 898 0.91 -35.28 12.71
CA TRP A 898 0.84 -33.84 12.72
C TRP A 898 2.07 -33.26 13.43
N PHE A 899 2.45 -32.01 13.11
CA PHE A 899 3.63 -31.37 13.69
C PHE A 899 3.29 -30.13 14.50
N VAL A 900 2.40 -29.29 14.00
CA VAL A 900 1.96 -28.08 14.69
C VAL A 900 0.46 -27.91 14.48
N GLN A 901 -0.26 -27.67 15.56
CA GLN A 901 -1.67 -27.31 15.50
C GLN A 901 -1.98 -26.19 16.49
N CYS A 902 -3.04 -25.44 16.24
CA CYS A 902 -3.44 -24.33 17.09
C CYS A 902 -4.93 -24.37 17.46
N THR A 903 -5.21 -23.99 18.67
CA THR A 903 -6.57 -23.83 19.21
C THR A 903 -6.67 -22.43 19.83
N PRO A 904 -7.73 -21.65 19.55
CA PRO A 904 -8.92 -21.96 18.74
C PRO A 904 -8.67 -21.90 17.21
N SER A 905 -9.63 -22.43 16.45
CA SER A 905 -9.51 -22.64 15.00
C SER A 905 -9.46 -21.37 14.15
N HIS A 906 -9.75 -20.20 14.70
CA HIS A 906 -9.66 -18.91 14.03
C HIS A 906 -8.25 -18.28 14.11
N ILE A 907 -7.31 -18.94 14.79
CA ILE A 907 -5.91 -18.53 14.79
C ILE A 907 -5.17 -19.27 13.67
N LEU A 908 -4.57 -18.51 12.76
CA LEU A 908 -3.68 -19.06 11.75
C LEU A 908 -2.24 -19.03 12.27
N VAL A 909 -1.52 -20.12 12.09
CA VAL A 909 -0.09 -20.21 12.40
C VAL A 909 0.69 -20.38 11.11
N GLU A 910 1.75 -19.60 10.96
CA GLU A 910 2.73 -19.74 9.90
C GLU A 910 4.12 -19.98 10.51
N LEU A 911 4.88 -20.86 9.88
CA LEU A 911 6.27 -21.10 10.24
C LEU A 911 7.15 -20.10 9.48
N VAL A 912 7.90 -19.28 10.20
CA VAL A 912 8.69 -18.20 9.62
C VAL A 912 10.11 -18.64 9.34
N ALA A 913 10.79 -19.22 10.34
CA ALA A 913 12.17 -19.64 10.23
C ALA A 913 12.55 -20.71 11.26
N SER A 914 13.58 -21.47 10.97
CA SER A 914 14.30 -22.25 11.97
C SER A 914 15.33 -21.37 12.70
N LEU A 915 15.46 -21.56 14.02
CA LEU A 915 16.38 -20.82 14.86
C LEU A 915 17.66 -21.64 15.11
N GLY A 916 18.82 -21.02 15.00
CA GLY A 916 20.13 -21.64 15.16
C GLY A 916 21.13 -21.11 14.14
N ARG A 917 22.36 -21.60 14.19
CA ARG A 917 23.39 -21.24 13.21
C ARG A 917 23.24 -22.05 11.93
N PRO A 918 23.55 -21.46 10.77
CA PRO A 918 23.60 -22.21 9.52
C PRO A 918 24.55 -23.41 9.63
N GLY A 919 24.07 -24.59 9.23
CA GLY A 919 24.85 -25.84 9.29
C GLY A 919 24.81 -26.58 10.63
N GLU A 920 24.19 -26.00 11.67
CA GLU A 920 23.92 -26.69 12.94
C GLU A 920 22.48 -27.15 13.03
N PRO A 921 22.17 -28.19 13.84
CA PRO A 921 20.77 -28.57 14.09
C PRO A 921 19.97 -27.39 14.64
N PRO A 922 18.73 -27.17 14.19
CA PRO A 922 17.92 -26.06 14.66
C PRO A 922 17.63 -26.17 16.15
N GLN A 923 17.91 -25.12 16.89
CA GLN A 923 17.70 -25.01 18.33
C GLN A 923 16.26 -24.63 18.67
N GLY A 924 15.49 -24.23 17.66
CA GLY A 924 14.12 -23.78 17.82
C GLY A 924 13.48 -23.38 16.49
N MET A 925 12.30 -22.81 16.57
CA MET A 925 11.63 -22.25 15.41
C MET A 925 10.94 -20.92 15.74
N ARG A 926 10.81 -20.07 14.75
CA ARG A 926 10.02 -18.84 14.77
C ARG A 926 8.70 -19.09 14.09
N ILE A 927 7.63 -18.76 14.77
CA ILE A 927 6.28 -18.84 14.23
C ILE A 927 5.60 -17.47 14.28
N ARG A 928 4.61 -17.28 13.43
CA ARG A 928 3.70 -16.16 13.47
C ARG A 928 2.28 -16.67 13.73
N LEU A 929 1.61 -16.08 14.69
CA LEU A 929 0.19 -16.31 14.95
C LEU A 929 -0.60 -15.09 14.54
N GLN A 930 -1.79 -15.30 13.99
CA GLN A 930 -2.68 -14.22 13.58
C GLN A 930 -4.14 -14.55 13.93
N ASP A 931 -4.79 -13.63 14.68
CA ASP A 931 -6.23 -13.72 14.93
C ASP A 931 -7.02 -13.19 13.74
N HIS A 932 -7.91 -14.00 13.20
CA HIS A 932 -8.78 -13.66 12.08
C HIS A 932 -10.25 -13.43 12.50
N ALA A 933 -10.62 -13.73 13.73
CA ALA A 933 -11.99 -13.57 14.20
C ALA A 933 -12.28 -12.21 14.85
N GLY A 934 -11.24 -11.40 15.13
CA GLY A 934 -11.38 -10.16 15.87
C GLY A 934 -11.77 -10.39 17.33
N ARG A 935 -11.24 -11.45 17.95
CA ARG A 935 -11.55 -11.84 19.33
C ARG A 935 -10.28 -12.01 20.13
N SER A 936 -10.17 -11.28 21.23
CA SER A 936 -9.09 -11.50 22.19
C SER A 936 -9.16 -12.93 22.73
N THR A 937 -8.05 -13.65 22.68
CA THR A 937 -7.98 -15.07 23.07
C THR A 937 -6.59 -15.43 23.56
N VAL A 938 -6.50 -16.58 24.23
CA VAL A 938 -5.21 -17.23 24.50
C VAL A 938 -5.09 -18.41 23.53
N ALA A 939 -4.25 -18.26 22.52
CA ALA A 939 -3.97 -19.34 21.59
C ALA A 939 -3.11 -20.41 22.25
N ALA A 940 -3.50 -21.68 22.10
CA ALA A 940 -2.70 -22.82 22.51
C ALA A 940 -2.08 -23.45 21.25
N VAL A 941 -0.76 -23.36 21.13
CA VAL A 941 0.02 -23.97 20.04
C VAL A 941 0.56 -25.30 20.55
N ASP A 942 0.03 -26.40 20.04
CA ASP A 942 0.51 -27.75 20.28
C ASP A 942 1.65 -28.08 19.32
N LEU A 943 2.74 -28.64 19.84
CA LEU A 943 3.98 -28.86 19.12
C LEU A 943 4.38 -30.34 19.17
N PHE A 944 4.99 -30.84 18.10
CA PHE A 944 5.49 -32.22 18.01
C PHE A 944 6.69 -32.50 18.93
N ARG A 945 7.38 -31.45 19.41
CA ARG A 945 8.54 -31.50 20.29
C ARG A 945 8.32 -30.60 21.49
N LYS A 946 8.84 -30.98 22.67
CA LYS A 946 8.67 -30.22 23.91
C LYS A 946 9.53 -28.94 23.89
N PRO A 947 8.92 -27.77 24.09
CA PRO A 947 9.62 -26.50 24.14
C PRO A 947 10.27 -26.30 25.51
N ARG A 948 11.50 -25.79 25.51
CA ARG A 948 12.22 -25.33 26.72
C ARG A 948 11.86 -23.89 27.08
N LYS A 949 11.76 -23.04 26.06
CA LYS A 949 11.45 -21.61 26.20
C LYS A 949 10.62 -21.14 25.02
N ALA A 950 9.69 -20.24 25.29
CA ALA A 950 8.95 -19.53 24.26
C ALA A 950 8.81 -18.06 24.65
N SER A 951 8.96 -17.15 23.69
CA SER A 951 8.88 -15.70 23.93
C SER A 951 8.26 -14.99 22.74
N THR A 952 7.43 -13.98 22.99
CA THR A 952 7.04 -13.04 21.94
C THR A 952 8.22 -12.11 21.61
N ILE A 953 8.35 -11.81 20.31
CA ILE A 953 9.43 -10.99 19.80
C ILE A 953 8.91 -9.93 18.83
N ASP A 954 9.71 -8.89 18.60
CA ASP A 954 9.54 -8.04 17.42
C ASP A 954 10.18 -8.66 16.17
N ILE A 955 10.00 -8.01 15.02
CA ILE A 955 10.55 -8.51 13.75
C ILE A 955 12.09 -8.53 13.74
N ALA A 956 12.74 -7.70 14.55
CA ALA A 956 14.20 -7.69 14.74
C ALA A 956 14.70 -8.81 15.68
N GLY A 957 13.78 -9.57 16.29
CA GLY A 957 14.10 -10.66 17.23
C GLY A 957 14.30 -10.22 18.67
N LYS A 958 13.96 -8.97 19.04
CA LYS A 958 14.03 -8.52 20.41
C LYS A 958 12.85 -9.10 21.21
N ILE A 959 13.17 -9.75 22.34
CA ILE A 959 12.17 -10.37 23.22
C ILE A 959 11.35 -9.27 23.92
N TRP A 960 10.02 -9.44 23.88
CA TRP A 960 9.07 -8.60 24.63
C TRP A 960 8.62 -9.28 25.91
N THR A 961 8.16 -10.53 25.80
CA THR A 961 7.58 -11.24 26.93
C THR A 961 7.83 -12.75 26.80
N ASP A 962 8.19 -13.39 27.91
CA ASP A 962 8.24 -14.85 27.99
C ASP A 962 6.84 -15.43 28.12
N LEU A 963 6.60 -16.55 27.47
CA LEU A 963 5.30 -17.21 27.37
C LEU A 963 5.18 -18.43 28.30
N VAL A 964 3.97 -18.74 28.68
CA VAL A 964 3.66 -19.92 29.50
C VAL A 964 3.70 -21.17 28.63
N ILE A 965 4.42 -22.19 29.11
CA ILE A 965 4.53 -23.50 28.51
C ILE A 965 3.83 -24.52 29.41
N GLU A 966 2.90 -25.28 28.84
CA GLU A 966 2.22 -26.38 29.50
C GLU A 966 2.52 -27.66 28.69
N ASP A 967 3.47 -28.45 29.13
CA ASP A 967 3.93 -29.66 28.45
C ASP A 967 4.45 -29.39 27.02
N GLN A 968 3.76 -29.79 25.99
CA GLN A 968 4.05 -29.51 24.57
C GLN A 968 3.29 -28.30 24.01
N LYS A 969 2.58 -27.55 24.86
CA LYS A 969 1.73 -26.43 24.46
C LYS A 969 2.33 -25.10 24.87
N VAL A 970 2.38 -24.16 23.96
CA VAL A 970 2.72 -22.77 24.21
C VAL A 970 1.45 -21.94 24.22
N LYS A 971 1.24 -21.18 25.31
CA LYS A 971 0.07 -20.28 25.48
C LYS A 971 0.46 -18.87 25.03
N VAL A 972 -0.17 -18.40 23.97
CA VAL A 972 0.08 -17.07 23.39
C VAL A 972 -1.16 -16.20 23.56
N PRO A 973 -1.13 -15.19 24.45
CA PRO A 973 -2.22 -14.23 24.55
C PRO A 973 -2.22 -13.32 23.30
N LEU A 974 -3.37 -13.19 22.65
CA LEU A 974 -3.58 -12.35 21.49
C LEU A 974 -4.77 -11.41 21.74
N LYS A 975 -4.62 -10.15 21.39
CA LYS A 975 -5.73 -9.21 21.27
C LYS A 975 -6.55 -9.50 20.00
N ALA A 976 -7.71 -8.88 19.91
CA ALA A 976 -8.52 -8.93 18.70
C ALA A 976 -7.71 -8.41 17.49
N HIS A 977 -7.71 -9.17 16.40
CA HIS A 977 -6.97 -8.88 15.17
C HIS A 977 -5.43 -8.80 15.31
N GLU A 978 -4.86 -9.20 16.43
CA GLU A 978 -3.41 -9.14 16.63
C GLU A 978 -2.69 -10.21 15.82
N SER A 979 -1.48 -9.85 15.38
CA SER A 979 -0.48 -10.77 14.85
C SER A 979 0.75 -10.73 15.75
N ALA A 980 1.16 -11.88 16.25
CA ALA A 980 2.30 -12.03 17.15
C ALA A 980 3.39 -12.93 16.54
N MET A 981 4.65 -12.51 16.68
CA MET A 981 5.82 -13.33 16.38
C MET A 981 6.29 -14.01 17.66
N VAL A 982 6.57 -15.29 17.58
CA VAL A 982 6.99 -16.12 18.73
C VAL A 982 8.20 -16.94 18.37
N ASP A 983 9.26 -16.84 19.18
CA ASP A 983 10.41 -17.73 19.14
C ASP A 983 10.20 -18.87 20.15
N ILE A 984 10.35 -20.09 19.69
CA ILE A 984 10.23 -21.32 20.45
C ILE A 984 11.57 -22.04 20.41
N LEU A 985 12.17 -22.28 21.57
CA LEU A 985 13.42 -23.02 21.71
C LEU A 985 13.14 -24.41 22.29
N TRP A 986 13.85 -25.43 21.78
CA TRP A 986 13.68 -26.81 22.18
C TRP A 986 14.47 -27.21 23.43
N GLU A 987 13.99 -28.24 24.12
CA GLU A 987 14.78 -28.96 25.13
C GLU A 987 16.00 -29.69 24.55
#